data_efe5829774d3e2a847addadbe0e79cea
#
_entry.id   efe5829774d3e2a847addadbe0e79cea
#
_cell.length_a   1.000
_cell.length_b   1.000
_cell.length_c   1.000
_cell.angle_alpha   90.00
_cell.angle_beta   90.00
_cell.angle_gamma   90.00
#
_symmetry.space_group_name_H-M   'P 1'
#
loop_
_entity.id
_entity.type
_entity.pdbx_description
1 polymer ?
#
loop_
_entity_poly.entity_id
_entity_poly.type
_entity_poly.pdbx_seq_one_letter_code
_entity_poly.pdbx_strand_id
1 'polypeptide(L)'
;PIAVAVTNSATHYVLSGYPEDLAAFGVEVAKEHKHQAKLREEKVRGGRVFDPVLEYLDVTLPFHSPLMADAVSQTVSWAEACDIDASHARELAAEVLLNHVDWAARVRALMNSTDPSTLWVLDFGPGTTVGKLFSTVAQGTGVGVVEASTVADRAELSTLETSPERTQNWTRFAPSIIHTSAGDKVRTAFTELTGKAPVLLAGMTPTTVEPEIVAAAANAGYWAELAGGGQVTAEVFDRHVAKLEEELEEGRTVEFNAMFMDRYLWNLQFGGQRIVPKKRASGTPIDGVVVSAGIPELDEAVELIHTLNADGFPYVSFKPGTVDQIRQVVRIAKAVAPTKVLIEVEGGSAGGHHSWEALDDLLLSTYAEVREQPNLVLVAGGGIGTPERGADYITGEWSKEYGRPLMPVDGVLIGTAVMTAKEAHTSPEVKQMLVNTPGIPAKDPNADPFAPLGEQWVPSGQAKGGVTSGLSHLHADIYELENASARCGRLLVRVMKHPEELESRREEIIEALNATAKPYFGDLKTMTYLEWAQRFADLAFPWVDETYADRFLHLLQRIEARVTKQESGEFESLFASRADVESDPNAAIAKLQAAYPQAAELKVTPMDEAWFPVLVREYPKPMPFVPVIDNDLLRWWGQDQLWQSEDSRYSADSVRIIPGPISVAGITTIDEPVADILGRFEQAMVKRVSADSLAADKAAFAELGAATSAEEFIRKSPNISWVGHLMANPAFGTANGDEHYEIRKVGTKGSVEQYDLDIHLDTYWDNDPDGGKSKHAVRDIVIPLNVDGAESGLFPVVDRDRLPEHVYRMLADTAG
;
A
#
# COMPACT_ATOMS: atom_id res chain seq x y z
N PRO A 1 -16.02 7.46 41.64
CA PRO A 1 -15.95 6.38 40.66
C PRO A 1 -16.51 6.86 39.31
N ILE A 2 -15.90 6.43 38.20
CA ILE A 2 -16.36 6.70 36.85
C ILE A 2 -16.83 5.38 36.25
N ALA A 3 -17.95 5.40 35.53
CA ALA A 3 -18.46 4.27 34.75
C ALA A 3 -18.60 4.66 33.28
N VAL A 4 -18.39 3.69 32.37
CA VAL A 4 -18.81 3.82 30.98
C VAL A 4 -20.33 3.61 30.97
N ALA A 5 -21.06 4.68 30.75
CA ALA A 5 -22.53 4.69 30.75
C ALA A 5 -23.09 4.18 29.43
N VAL A 6 -22.55 4.69 28.31
CA VAL A 6 -22.99 4.33 26.97
C VAL A 6 -21.77 4.12 26.05
N THR A 7 -21.81 3.06 25.27
CA THR A 7 -20.90 2.82 24.15
C THR A 7 -21.68 3.10 22.86
N ASN A 8 -21.47 4.28 22.27
CA ASN A 8 -22.17 4.69 21.05
C ASN A 8 -21.53 4.09 19.78
N SER A 9 -20.19 4.00 19.77
CA SER A 9 -19.42 3.42 18.66
C SER A 9 -18.05 2.94 19.17
N ALA A 10 -17.20 2.44 18.31
CA ALA A 10 -15.82 2.07 18.64
C ALA A 10 -14.96 3.25 19.15
N THR A 11 -15.39 4.49 18.91
CA THR A 11 -14.64 5.70 19.23
C THR A 11 -15.46 6.74 20.00
N HIS A 12 -16.70 6.43 20.37
CA HIS A 12 -17.61 7.38 21.02
C HIS A 12 -18.29 6.77 22.26
N TYR A 13 -17.94 7.29 23.42
CA TYR A 13 -18.37 6.79 24.71
C TYR A 13 -19.00 7.90 25.54
N VAL A 14 -19.94 7.56 26.40
CA VAL A 14 -20.45 8.45 27.43
C VAL A 14 -19.99 7.93 28.80
N LEU A 15 -19.40 8.79 29.60
CA LEU A 15 -18.94 8.49 30.94
C LEU A 15 -19.87 9.14 31.94
N SER A 16 -20.19 8.41 33.03
CA SER A 16 -20.95 8.91 34.17
C SER A 16 -20.12 8.79 35.44
N GLY A 17 -20.15 9.82 36.27
CA GLY A 17 -19.41 9.86 37.53
C GLY A 17 -19.69 11.14 38.31
N TYR A 18 -19.08 11.28 39.48
CA TYR A 18 -19.10 12.55 40.19
C TYR A 18 -18.33 13.64 39.45
N PRO A 19 -18.75 14.91 39.49
CA PRO A 19 -18.12 15.99 38.75
C PRO A 19 -16.61 16.11 39.03
N GLU A 20 -16.18 15.92 40.26
CA GLU A 20 -14.78 15.94 40.64
C GLU A 20 -13.96 14.78 40.01
N ASP A 21 -14.53 13.58 39.91
CA ASP A 21 -13.88 12.44 39.30
C ASP A 21 -13.77 12.63 37.78
N LEU A 22 -14.83 13.11 37.13
CA LEU A 22 -14.85 13.42 35.72
C LEU A 22 -13.86 14.53 35.36
N ALA A 23 -13.78 15.57 36.20
CA ALA A 23 -12.79 16.64 36.03
C ALA A 23 -11.36 16.11 36.18
N ALA A 24 -11.08 15.27 37.18
CA ALA A 24 -9.80 14.62 37.38
C ALA A 24 -9.42 13.73 36.18
N PHE A 25 -10.37 12.96 35.67
CA PHE A 25 -10.18 12.14 34.45
C PHE A 25 -9.83 13.03 33.24
N GLY A 26 -10.54 14.13 33.02
CA GLY A 26 -10.26 15.08 31.95
C GLY A 26 -8.83 15.65 32.02
N VAL A 27 -8.32 15.91 33.22
CA VAL A 27 -6.93 16.34 33.43
C VAL A 27 -5.93 15.24 33.02
N GLU A 28 -6.19 13.98 33.40
CA GLU A 28 -5.31 12.86 33.01
C GLU A 28 -5.36 12.61 31.49
N VAL A 29 -6.53 12.71 30.87
CA VAL A 29 -6.67 12.62 29.41
C VAL A 29 -5.86 13.72 28.70
N ALA A 30 -5.95 14.95 29.19
CA ALA A 30 -5.17 16.07 28.62
C ALA A 30 -3.66 15.89 28.83
N LYS A 31 -3.21 15.32 29.94
CA LYS A 31 -1.80 14.97 30.16
C LYS A 31 -1.34 13.88 29.17
N GLU A 32 -2.15 12.84 29.01
CA GLU A 32 -1.83 11.75 28.08
C GLU A 32 -1.80 12.26 26.63
N HIS A 33 -2.78 13.05 26.20
CA HIS A 33 -2.76 13.69 24.89
C HIS A 33 -1.46 14.48 24.66
N LYS A 34 -1.08 15.33 25.62
CA LYS A 34 0.16 16.12 25.53
C LYS A 34 1.39 15.23 25.49
N HIS A 35 1.42 14.16 26.28
CA HIS A 35 2.51 13.19 26.27
C HIS A 35 2.64 12.51 24.92
N GLN A 36 1.53 12.00 24.36
CA GLN A 36 1.48 11.34 23.06
C GLN A 36 1.89 12.30 21.94
N ALA A 37 1.40 13.54 21.94
CA ALA A 37 1.76 14.55 20.97
C ALA A 37 3.27 14.82 20.98
N LYS A 38 3.87 14.91 22.20
CA LYS A 38 5.31 15.10 22.35
C LYS A 38 6.11 13.91 21.81
N LEU A 39 5.71 12.66 22.12
CA LEU A 39 6.39 11.47 21.58
C LEU A 39 6.32 11.42 20.05
N ARG A 40 5.23 11.89 19.46
CA ARG A 40 5.07 11.99 18.01
C ARG A 40 5.99 13.09 17.42
N GLU A 41 6.01 14.26 18.03
CA GLU A 41 6.87 15.38 17.62
C GLU A 41 8.36 15.01 17.69
N GLU A 42 8.76 14.32 18.76
CA GLU A 42 10.12 13.82 18.95
C GLU A 42 10.45 12.59 18.09
N LYS A 43 9.49 12.10 17.29
CA LYS A 43 9.64 10.89 16.45
C LYS A 43 10.09 9.64 17.22
N VAL A 44 9.68 9.56 18.47
CA VAL A 44 9.84 8.37 19.31
C VAL A 44 8.79 7.34 18.96
N ARG A 45 7.64 7.79 18.48
CA ARG A 45 6.48 7.01 18.16
C ARG A 45 5.82 7.54 16.90
N GLY A 46 5.33 6.62 16.06
CA GLY A 46 4.48 6.93 14.92
C GLY A 46 3.00 6.67 15.20
N GLY A 47 2.19 6.64 14.13
CA GLY A 47 0.77 6.40 14.22
C GLY A 47 -0.06 7.63 14.66
N ARG A 48 -1.33 7.39 14.91
CA ARG A 48 -2.28 8.42 15.29
C ARG A 48 -2.00 8.92 16.72
N VAL A 49 -2.02 10.23 16.90
CA VAL A 49 -1.97 10.81 18.25
C VAL A 49 -3.32 10.59 18.93
N PHE A 50 -3.28 10.19 20.20
CA PHE A 50 -4.47 10.15 21.04
C PHE A 50 -4.96 11.59 21.27
N ASP A 51 -6.05 11.94 20.59
CA ASP A 51 -6.64 13.29 20.61
C ASP A 51 -8.16 13.21 20.87
N PRO A 52 -8.57 12.88 22.09
CA PRO A 52 -9.97 12.76 22.43
C PRO A 52 -10.64 14.12 22.60
N VAL A 53 -11.81 14.27 22.03
CA VAL A 53 -12.68 15.42 22.27
C VAL A 53 -13.55 15.08 23.49
N LEU A 54 -13.48 15.91 24.51
CA LEU A 54 -14.28 15.78 25.74
C LEU A 54 -15.36 16.86 25.74
N GLU A 55 -16.60 16.44 25.89
CA GLU A 55 -17.77 17.31 25.95
C GLU A 55 -18.62 16.95 27.16
N TYR A 56 -19.00 17.93 27.95
CA TYR A 56 -19.96 17.72 29.03
C TYR A 56 -21.38 17.79 28.47
N LEU A 57 -22.15 16.74 28.76
CA LEU A 57 -23.57 16.71 28.41
C LEU A 57 -24.35 17.52 29.46
N ASP A 58 -25.42 18.19 29.04
CA ASP A 58 -26.33 18.94 29.93
C ASP A 58 -27.26 17.96 30.68
N VAL A 59 -26.67 17.09 31.45
CA VAL A 59 -27.31 16.03 32.24
C VAL A 59 -26.74 16.08 33.64
N THR A 60 -27.61 16.22 34.64
CA THR A 60 -27.23 16.39 36.05
C THR A 60 -27.20 15.09 36.87
N LEU A 61 -27.64 13.96 36.29
CA LEU A 61 -27.69 12.67 36.93
C LEU A 61 -26.75 11.67 36.25
N PRO A 62 -26.05 10.84 37.02
CA PRO A 62 -25.09 9.87 36.47
C PRO A 62 -25.81 8.60 35.95
N PHE A 63 -26.70 8.77 34.96
CA PHE A 63 -27.44 7.66 34.36
C PHE A 63 -26.50 6.53 33.87
N HIS A 64 -27.06 5.34 33.80
CA HIS A 64 -26.36 4.14 33.34
C HIS A 64 -25.09 3.84 34.15
N SER A 65 -25.14 4.09 35.47
CA SER A 65 -24.01 3.84 36.37
C SER A 65 -24.44 3.24 37.70
N PRO A 66 -23.53 2.56 38.42
CA PRO A 66 -23.80 2.04 39.76
C PRO A 66 -24.25 3.11 40.78
N LEU A 67 -23.96 4.38 40.49
CA LEU A 67 -24.37 5.51 41.36
C LEU A 67 -25.89 5.70 41.40
N MET A 68 -26.66 5.10 40.49
CA MET A 68 -28.11 5.19 40.40
C MET A 68 -28.83 4.00 41.08
N ALA A 69 -28.11 3.10 41.74
CA ALA A 69 -28.69 1.88 42.34
C ALA A 69 -29.80 2.18 43.34
N ASP A 70 -29.65 3.22 44.18
CA ASP A 70 -30.68 3.63 45.15
C ASP A 70 -31.91 4.19 44.44
N ALA A 71 -31.75 4.89 43.34
CA ALA A 71 -32.86 5.41 42.55
C ALA A 71 -33.73 4.29 41.94
N VAL A 72 -33.11 3.18 41.54
CA VAL A 72 -33.85 1.99 41.10
C VAL A 72 -34.70 1.45 42.20
N SER A 73 -34.16 1.32 43.41
CA SER A 73 -34.92 0.81 44.58
C SER A 73 -36.08 1.75 44.93
N GLN A 74 -35.89 3.05 44.87
CA GLN A 74 -36.92 4.04 45.12
C GLN A 74 -38.04 4.02 44.05
N THR A 75 -37.67 3.85 42.79
CA THR A 75 -38.63 3.71 41.66
C THR A 75 -39.52 2.50 41.85
N VAL A 76 -38.97 1.40 42.29
CA VAL A 76 -39.73 0.17 42.64
C VAL A 76 -40.72 0.43 43.78
N SER A 77 -40.31 1.12 44.84
CA SER A 77 -41.21 1.45 45.94
C SER A 77 -42.38 2.37 45.50
N TRP A 78 -42.15 3.28 44.60
CA TRP A 78 -43.18 4.12 44.00
C TRP A 78 -44.13 3.33 43.09
N ALA A 79 -43.58 2.41 42.30
CA ALA A 79 -44.39 1.52 41.46
C ALA A 79 -45.35 0.64 42.28
N GLU A 80 -44.85 0.07 43.36
CA GLU A 80 -45.66 -0.69 44.31
C GLU A 80 -46.78 0.16 44.91
N ALA A 81 -46.49 1.40 45.29
CA ALA A 81 -47.50 2.33 45.83
C ALA A 81 -48.56 2.75 44.79
N CYS A 82 -48.31 2.53 43.50
CA CYS A 82 -49.22 2.79 42.40
C CYS A 82 -49.83 1.51 41.79
N ASP A 83 -49.76 0.37 42.46
CA ASP A 83 -50.23 -0.95 41.99
C ASP A 83 -49.59 -1.38 40.66
N ILE A 84 -48.33 -0.99 40.40
CA ILE A 84 -47.53 -1.43 39.26
C ILE A 84 -46.66 -2.62 39.68
N ASP A 85 -46.52 -3.59 38.80
CA ASP A 85 -45.71 -4.77 39.08
C ASP A 85 -44.26 -4.40 39.41
N ALA A 86 -43.83 -4.74 40.62
CA ALA A 86 -42.52 -4.39 41.17
C ALA A 86 -41.35 -5.01 40.38
N SER A 87 -41.51 -6.19 39.79
CA SER A 87 -40.49 -6.88 39.01
C SER A 87 -40.27 -6.14 37.70
N HIS A 88 -41.35 -5.81 36.99
CA HIS A 88 -41.33 -5.05 35.75
C HIS A 88 -40.80 -3.64 35.96
N ALA A 89 -41.24 -2.97 37.04
CA ALA A 89 -40.70 -1.66 37.39
C ALA A 89 -39.19 -1.69 37.67
N ARG A 90 -38.69 -2.73 38.35
CA ARG A 90 -37.28 -2.92 38.62
C ARG A 90 -36.48 -3.12 37.34
N GLU A 91 -36.95 -3.96 36.43
CA GLU A 91 -36.29 -4.23 35.14
C GLU A 91 -36.15 -2.94 34.33
N LEU A 92 -37.27 -2.21 34.14
CA LEU A 92 -37.24 -0.96 33.37
C LEU A 92 -36.40 0.14 34.04
N ALA A 93 -36.50 0.28 35.38
CA ALA A 93 -35.70 1.25 36.10
C ALA A 93 -34.20 0.91 36.01
N ALA A 94 -33.81 -0.37 36.09
CA ALA A 94 -32.44 -0.78 35.94
C ALA A 94 -31.92 -0.51 34.54
N GLU A 95 -32.68 -0.77 33.49
CA GLU A 95 -32.30 -0.45 32.12
C GLU A 95 -32.07 1.05 31.90
N VAL A 96 -32.91 1.91 32.44
CA VAL A 96 -32.83 3.36 32.27
C VAL A 96 -31.76 4.01 33.16
N LEU A 97 -31.60 3.53 34.39
CA LEU A 97 -30.84 4.22 35.43
C LEU A 97 -29.45 3.59 35.68
N LEU A 98 -29.37 2.25 35.62
CA LEU A 98 -28.24 1.49 36.17
C LEU A 98 -27.39 0.80 35.11
N ASN A 99 -28.06 0.13 34.17
CA ASN A 99 -27.36 -0.75 33.23
C ASN A 99 -26.60 0.05 32.15
N HIS A 100 -25.40 -0.41 31.83
CA HIS A 100 -24.65 0.09 30.69
C HIS A 100 -25.41 -0.12 29.39
N VAL A 101 -25.44 0.89 28.53
CA VAL A 101 -26.03 0.81 27.21
C VAL A 101 -24.94 0.60 26.17
N ASP A 102 -24.84 -0.59 25.63
CA ASP A 102 -23.99 -0.85 24.45
C ASP A 102 -24.82 -0.69 23.16
N TRP A 103 -24.96 0.56 22.73
CA TRP A 103 -25.66 0.90 21.50
C TRP A 103 -25.00 0.27 20.29
N ALA A 104 -23.66 0.33 20.21
CA ALA A 104 -22.90 -0.22 19.11
C ALA A 104 -23.09 -1.73 18.96
N ALA A 105 -23.12 -2.49 20.05
CA ALA A 105 -23.38 -3.92 20.00
C ALA A 105 -24.82 -4.23 19.55
N ARG A 106 -25.80 -3.45 20.03
CA ARG A 106 -27.22 -3.62 19.63
C ARG A 106 -27.40 -3.38 18.12
N VAL A 107 -26.80 -2.31 17.59
CA VAL A 107 -26.86 -2.00 16.14
C VAL A 107 -26.15 -3.09 15.32
N ARG A 108 -24.97 -3.56 15.74
CA ARG A 108 -24.28 -4.67 15.08
C ARG A 108 -25.09 -5.96 15.10
N ALA A 109 -25.71 -6.29 16.23
CA ALA A 109 -26.57 -7.47 16.33
C ALA A 109 -27.76 -7.40 15.36
N LEU A 110 -28.39 -6.23 15.22
CA LEU A 110 -29.45 -6.02 14.26
C LEU A 110 -28.93 -6.23 12.81
N MET A 111 -27.80 -5.65 12.46
CA MET A 111 -27.23 -5.79 11.12
C MET A 111 -26.78 -7.22 10.79
N ASN A 112 -26.36 -7.99 11.81
CA ASN A 112 -25.99 -9.39 11.63
C ASN A 112 -27.23 -10.33 11.52
N SER A 113 -28.38 -9.89 11.97
CA SER A 113 -29.62 -10.67 11.90
C SER A 113 -30.46 -10.41 10.65
N THR A 114 -30.07 -9.44 9.84
CA THR A 114 -30.81 -8.98 8.67
C THR A 114 -29.80 -8.51 7.61
N ASP A 115 -30.08 -8.73 6.34
CA ASP A 115 -29.23 -8.16 5.28
C ASP A 115 -29.28 -6.62 5.34
N PRO A 116 -28.16 -5.95 5.68
CA PRO A 116 -28.14 -4.50 5.82
C PRO A 116 -28.52 -3.76 4.53
N SER A 117 -28.29 -4.37 3.37
CA SER A 117 -28.60 -3.78 2.07
C SER A 117 -30.12 -3.66 1.83
N THR A 118 -30.92 -4.43 2.54
CA THR A 118 -32.39 -4.37 2.49
C THR A 118 -33.00 -3.57 3.65
N LEU A 119 -32.21 -3.29 4.70
CA LEU A 119 -32.68 -2.66 5.92
C LEU A 119 -32.84 -1.15 5.74
N TRP A 120 -33.97 -0.62 6.24
CA TRP A 120 -34.21 0.80 6.44
C TRP A 120 -34.51 1.11 7.90
N VAL A 121 -33.87 2.12 8.43
CA VAL A 121 -34.12 2.65 9.77
C VAL A 121 -34.79 4.00 9.65
N LEU A 122 -35.95 4.13 10.25
CA LEU A 122 -36.73 5.37 10.31
C LEU A 122 -36.60 5.95 11.70
N ASP A 123 -35.95 7.12 11.83
CA ASP A 123 -35.87 7.87 13.08
C ASP A 123 -36.99 8.89 13.16
N PHE A 124 -38.01 8.62 13.97
CA PHE A 124 -39.13 9.52 14.19
C PHE A 124 -38.87 10.61 15.24
N GLY A 125 -37.66 10.64 15.79
CA GLY A 125 -37.28 11.62 16.79
C GLY A 125 -37.73 11.31 18.22
N PRO A 126 -37.67 12.30 19.11
CA PRO A 126 -37.43 13.74 18.84
C PRO A 126 -35.98 14.02 18.46
N GLY A 127 -35.83 14.89 17.45
CA GLY A 127 -34.53 15.22 16.88
C GLY A 127 -33.96 14.11 15.99
N THR A 128 -32.65 14.14 15.75
CA THR A 128 -31.92 13.24 14.80
C THR A 128 -30.81 12.44 15.47
N THR A 129 -30.78 12.40 16.78
CA THR A 129 -29.65 11.78 17.54
C THR A 129 -29.55 10.30 17.27
N VAL A 130 -30.67 9.57 17.30
CA VAL A 130 -30.69 8.11 17.14
C VAL A 130 -30.29 7.73 15.71
N GLY A 131 -30.81 8.41 14.70
CA GLY A 131 -30.43 8.20 13.31
C GLY A 131 -28.94 8.43 13.07
N LYS A 132 -28.38 9.50 13.60
CA LYS A 132 -26.94 9.81 13.50
C LYS A 132 -26.06 8.77 14.21
N LEU A 133 -26.42 8.36 15.42
CA LEU A 133 -25.69 7.32 16.15
C LEU A 133 -25.76 5.98 15.41
N PHE A 134 -26.93 5.66 14.84
CA PHE A 134 -27.09 4.47 14.02
C PHE A 134 -26.21 4.51 12.77
N SER A 135 -26.28 5.60 12.01
CA SER A 135 -25.48 5.80 10.79
C SER A 135 -23.98 5.68 11.05
N THR A 136 -23.51 6.16 12.21
CA THR A 136 -22.10 6.07 12.59
C THR A 136 -21.64 4.60 12.75
N VAL A 137 -22.46 3.75 13.36
CA VAL A 137 -22.13 2.33 13.55
C VAL A 137 -22.34 1.54 12.25
N ALA A 138 -23.35 1.93 11.48
CA ALA A 138 -23.74 1.26 10.23
C ALA A 138 -22.99 1.74 8.99
N GLN A 139 -22.01 2.63 9.15
CA GLN A 139 -21.20 3.10 8.05
C GLN A 139 -20.56 1.94 7.28
N GLY A 140 -20.70 1.93 5.97
CA GLY A 140 -20.13 0.89 5.10
C GLY A 140 -20.98 -0.37 4.93
N THR A 141 -22.15 -0.45 5.58
CA THR A 141 -23.02 -1.63 5.52
C THR A 141 -24.11 -1.57 4.45
N GLY A 142 -24.35 -0.40 3.86
CA GLY A 142 -25.39 -0.21 2.87
C GLY A 142 -26.79 -0.01 3.44
N VAL A 143 -26.95 0.07 4.77
CA VAL A 143 -28.23 0.34 5.41
C VAL A 143 -28.74 1.73 5.04
N GLY A 144 -30.05 1.85 4.85
CA GLY A 144 -30.69 3.16 4.69
C GLY A 144 -31.10 3.74 6.04
N VAL A 145 -30.83 5.02 6.29
CA VAL A 145 -31.26 5.72 7.48
C VAL A 145 -31.99 6.98 7.08
N VAL A 146 -33.23 7.13 7.55
CA VAL A 146 -34.08 8.27 7.27
C VAL A 146 -34.43 8.98 8.57
N GLU A 147 -34.04 10.22 8.68
CA GLU A 147 -34.39 11.08 9.82
C GLU A 147 -35.80 11.67 9.63
N ALA A 148 -36.85 10.83 9.74
CA ALA A 148 -38.24 11.17 9.47
C ALA A 148 -38.80 12.32 10.36
N SER A 149 -38.04 12.73 11.38
CA SER A 149 -38.31 13.93 12.16
C SER A 149 -37.99 15.22 11.41
N THR A 150 -37.15 15.19 10.39
CA THR A 150 -36.82 16.34 9.54
C THR A 150 -37.88 16.56 8.45
N VAL A 151 -38.02 17.79 7.98
CA VAL A 151 -38.95 18.11 6.87
C VAL A 151 -38.43 17.57 5.54
N ALA A 152 -37.10 17.62 5.35
CA ALA A 152 -36.45 17.16 4.11
C ALA A 152 -36.67 15.66 3.90
N ASP A 153 -36.28 14.84 4.89
CA ASP A 153 -36.37 13.39 4.78
C ASP A 153 -37.83 12.90 4.70
N ARG A 154 -38.76 13.59 5.42
CA ARG A 154 -40.20 13.28 5.27
C ARG A 154 -40.73 13.53 3.88
N ALA A 155 -40.23 14.56 3.20
CA ALA A 155 -40.63 14.84 1.84
C ALA A 155 -40.17 13.72 0.89
N GLU A 156 -38.99 13.20 1.08
CA GLU A 156 -38.46 12.05 0.29
C GLU A 156 -39.29 10.79 0.46
N LEU A 157 -39.76 10.50 1.70
CA LEU A 157 -40.66 9.36 1.96
C LEU A 157 -42.01 9.47 1.27
N SER A 158 -42.45 10.66 0.92
CA SER A 158 -43.77 10.94 0.31
C SER A 158 -43.72 11.11 -1.21
N THR A 159 -42.56 11.08 -1.85
CA THR A 159 -42.41 11.20 -3.28
C THR A 159 -42.08 9.83 -3.93
N LEU A 160 -42.53 9.68 -5.19
CA LEU A 160 -42.14 8.54 -6.04
C LEU A 160 -41.00 8.90 -7.00
N GLU A 161 -40.54 10.15 -6.99
CA GLU A 161 -39.51 10.63 -7.92
C GLU A 161 -38.10 10.47 -7.38
N THR A 162 -37.95 10.45 -6.07
CA THR A 162 -36.65 10.26 -5.41
C THR A 162 -36.73 9.15 -4.35
N SER A 163 -35.63 8.50 -4.08
CA SER A 163 -35.49 7.59 -2.94
C SER A 163 -34.44 8.13 -2.00
N PRO A 164 -34.63 8.01 -0.68
CA PRO A 164 -33.59 8.34 0.29
C PRO A 164 -32.28 7.60 0.00
N GLU A 165 -31.15 8.27 0.20
CA GLU A 165 -29.86 7.67 -0.02
C GLU A 165 -29.54 6.61 1.07
N ARG A 166 -28.85 5.55 0.66
CA ARG A 166 -28.30 4.55 1.58
C ARG A 166 -26.89 4.93 1.99
N THR A 167 -26.46 4.44 3.13
CA THR A 167 -25.05 4.46 3.49
C THR A 167 -24.26 3.70 2.43
N GLN A 168 -22.97 3.99 2.29
CA GLN A 168 -22.10 3.20 1.42
C GLN A 168 -22.18 1.72 1.77
N ASN A 169 -22.15 0.86 0.78
CA ASN A 169 -22.00 -0.57 0.97
C ASN A 169 -20.59 -0.99 0.57
N TRP A 170 -19.75 -1.28 1.53
CA TRP A 170 -18.37 -1.68 1.26
C TRP A 170 -18.22 -3.15 0.87
N THR A 171 -19.25 -3.99 1.09
CA THR A 171 -19.22 -5.39 0.64
C THR A 171 -19.13 -5.50 -0.88
N ARG A 172 -19.58 -4.47 -1.63
CA ARG A 172 -19.44 -4.42 -3.09
C ARG A 172 -17.98 -4.42 -3.58
N PHE A 173 -17.03 -4.11 -2.69
CA PHE A 173 -15.60 -4.16 -2.98
C PHE A 173 -14.96 -5.46 -2.51
N ALA A 174 -15.76 -6.39 -1.99
CA ALA A 174 -15.26 -7.69 -1.56
C ALA A 174 -14.64 -8.43 -2.74
N PRO A 175 -13.50 -9.11 -2.54
CA PRO A 175 -12.89 -9.91 -3.57
C PRO A 175 -13.75 -11.14 -3.87
N SER A 176 -13.63 -11.66 -5.08
CA SER A 176 -14.25 -12.92 -5.48
C SER A 176 -13.22 -13.85 -6.13
N ILE A 177 -13.59 -15.12 -6.31
CA ILE A 177 -12.74 -16.09 -6.99
C ILE A 177 -13.10 -16.15 -8.47
N ILE A 178 -12.07 -16.15 -9.32
CA ILE A 178 -12.17 -16.50 -10.74
C ILE A 178 -11.51 -17.86 -10.92
N HIS A 179 -12.24 -18.80 -11.48
CA HIS A 179 -11.71 -20.11 -11.86
C HIS A 179 -11.08 -20.02 -13.26
N THR A 180 -9.79 -20.29 -13.35
CA THR A 180 -9.06 -20.29 -14.63
C THR A 180 -8.43 -21.65 -14.89
N SER A 181 -8.00 -21.89 -16.13
CA SER A 181 -7.27 -23.11 -16.48
C SER A 181 -5.93 -23.25 -15.74
N ALA A 182 -5.38 -22.13 -15.23
CA ALA A 182 -4.15 -22.09 -14.45
C ALA A 182 -4.39 -22.17 -12.93
N GLY A 183 -5.65 -22.33 -12.49
CA GLY A 183 -6.07 -22.38 -11.09
C GLY A 183 -6.94 -21.18 -10.70
N ASP A 184 -7.31 -21.16 -9.43
CA ASP A 184 -8.13 -20.12 -8.86
C ASP A 184 -7.35 -18.82 -8.72
N LYS A 185 -7.98 -17.69 -9.05
CA LYS A 185 -7.44 -16.34 -8.94
C LYS A 185 -8.39 -15.45 -8.17
N VAL A 186 -7.84 -14.44 -7.51
CA VAL A 186 -8.64 -13.43 -6.80
C VAL A 186 -9.00 -12.31 -7.76
N ARG A 187 -10.29 -12.00 -7.82
CA ARG A 187 -10.84 -10.87 -8.58
C ARG A 187 -11.06 -9.68 -7.66
N THR A 188 -10.55 -8.52 -8.07
CA THR A 188 -10.75 -7.20 -7.43
C THR A 188 -10.87 -6.14 -8.52
N ALA A 189 -11.17 -4.89 -8.15
CA ALA A 189 -11.16 -3.79 -9.12
C ALA A 189 -9.76 -3.57 -9.76
N PHE A 190 -8.69 -3.90 -9.05
CA PHE A 190 -7.33 -3.89 -9.62
C PHE A 190 -7.16 -4.93 -10.71
N THR A 191 -7.58 -6.16 -10.44
CA THR A 191 -7.51 -7.27 -11.41
C THR A 191 -8.35 -6.98 -12.65
N GLU A 192 -9.53 -6.40 -12.48
CA GLU A 192 -10.41 -6.01 -13.58
C GLU A 192 -9.80 -4.90 -14.44
N LEU A 193 -9.14 -3.93 -13.80
CA LEU A 193 -8.52 -2.83 -14.51
C LEU A 193 -7.29 -3.26 -15.28
N THR A 194 -6.40 -4.05 -14.67
CA THR A 194 -5.05 -4.31 -15.18
C THR A 194 -4.88 -5.68 -15.82
N GLY A 195 -5.78 -6.62 -15.53
CA GLY A 195 -5.63 -8.03 -15.89
C GLY A 195 -4.55 -8.78 -15.10
N LYS A 196 -3.99 -8.19 -14.05
CA LYS A 196 -2.89 -8.73 -13.25
C LYS A 196 -3.39 -9.19 -11.88
N ALA A 197 -2.66 -10.07 -11.21
CA ALA A 197 -2.96 -10.49 -9.85
C ALA A 197 -2.93 -9.29 -8.87
N PRO A 198 -3.74 -9.28 -7.79
CA PRO A 198 -3.83 -8.15 -6.87
C PRO A 198 -2.65 -8.09 -5.88
N VAL A 199 -1.47 -8.48 -6.34
CA VAL A 199 -0.18 -8.42 -5.62
C VAL A 199 0.81 -7.71 -6.52
N LEU A 200 1.37 -6.61 -6.03
CA LEU A 200 2.30 -5.76 -6.76
C LEU A 200 3.69 -5.87 -6.15
N LEU A 201 4.72 -5.86 -7.00
CA LEU A 201 6.10 -5.73 -6.58
C LEU A 201 6.46 -4.25 -6.49
N ALA A 202 6.79 -3.77 -5.29
CA ALA A 202 7.12 -2.37 -5.06
C ALA A 202 8.45 -1.95 -5.70
N GLY A 203 8.50 -0.71 -6.17
CA GLY A 203 9.74 -0.07 -6.60
C GLY A 203 10.69 0.18 -5.43
N MET A 204 11.85 -0.44 -5.47
CA MET A 204 12.88 -0.36 -4.43
C MET A 204 14.25 -0.11 -5.05
N THR A 205 14.96 0.89 -4.54
CA THR A 205 16.37 1.10 -4.93
C THR A 205 17.27 0.47 -3.87
N PRO A 206 18.21 -0.46 -4.21
CA PRO A 206 18.55 -0.88 -5.58
C PRO A 206 17.69 -2.04 -6.14
N THR A 207 16.99 -2.83 -5.35
CA THR A 207 16.46 -4.17 -5.67
C THR A 207 15.70 -4.24 -7.00
N THR A 208 14.78 -3.31 -7.27
CA THR A 208 13.98 -3.28 -8.52
C THR A 208 14.45 -2.21 -9.51
N VAL A 209 15.66 -1.70 -9.34
CA VAL A 209 16.39 -0.97 -10.40
C VAL A 209 16.82 -1.94 -11.47
N GLU A 210 17.19 -3.14 -11.07
CA GLU A 210 17.62 -4.23 -11.95
C GLU A 210 16.39 -4.89 -12.61
N PRO A 211 16.41 -5.03 -13.94
CA PRO A 211 15.27 -5.51 -14.71
C PRO A 211 14.91 -6.98 -14.47
N GLU A 212 15.86 -7.81 -14.04
CA GLU A 212 15.68 -9.25 -13.91
C GLU A 212 14.57 -9.61 -12.90
N ILE A 213 14.57 -9.00 -11.72
CA ILE A 213 13.52 -9.25 -10.71
C ILE A 213 12.17 -8.69 -11.15
N VAL A 214 12.18 -7.56 -11.85
CA VAL A 214 10.97 -6.91 -12.37
C VAL A 214 10.34 -7.76 -13.48
N ALA A 215 11.17 -8.27 -14.42
CA ALA A 215 10.72 -9.16 -15.47
C ALA A 215 10.21 -10.50 -14.91
N ALA A 216 10.94 -11.10 -13.97
CA ALA A 216 10.53 -12.36 -13.35
C ALA A 216 9.17 -12.25 -12.63
N ALA A 217 8.92 -11.16 -11.91
CA ALA A 217 7.63 -10.91 -11.27
C ALA A 217 6.52 -10.68 -12.31
N ALA A 218 6.78 -9.90 -13.36
CA ALA A 218 5.81 -9.65 -14.43
C ALA A 218 5.46 -10.92 -15.21
N ASN A 219 6.43 -11.77 -15.52
CA ASN A 219 6.23 -13.06 -16.20
C ASN A 219 5.38 -14.01 -15.37
N ALA A 220 5.49 -13.93 -14.02
CA ALA A 220 4.65 -14.69 -13.12
C ALA A 220 3.21 -14.15 -12.98
N GLY A 221 2.89 -13.02 -13.62
CA GLY A 221 1.54 -12.45 -13.65
C GLY A 221 1.30 -11.32 -12.64
N TYR A 222 2.35 -10.84 -11.96
CA TYR A 222 2.29 -9.71 -11.03
C TYR A 222 2.62 -8.40 -11.74
N TRP A 223 2.15 -7.29 -11.22
CA TRP A 223 2.59 -6.00 -11.70
C TRP A 223 3.80 -5.56 -10.88
N ALA A 224 4.88 -5.20 -11.57
CA ALA A 224 6.14 -4.89 -10.95
C ALA A 224 6.58 -3.47 -11.30
N GLU A 225 7.07 -2.74 -10.30
CA GLU A 225 7.57 -1.39 -10.47
C GLU A 225 9.08 -1.43 -10.79
N LEU A 226 9.47 -0.93 -11.97
CA LEU A 226 10.87 -0.60 -12.26
C LEU A 226 11.23 0.68 -11.54
N ALA A 227 12.18 0.62 -10.59
CA ALA A 227 12.53 1.75 -9.76
C ALA A 227 13.31 2.84 -10.51
N GLY A 228 12.73 4.02 -10.63
CA GLY A 228 13.34 5.18 -11.28
C GLY A 228 14.51 5.80 -10.53
N GLY A 229 14.64 5.55 -9.22
CA GLY A 229 15.73 6.06 -8.40
C GLY A 229 17.13 5.63 -8.82
N GLY A 230 17.24 4.50 -9.51
CA GLY A 230 18.50 4.01 -10.11
C GLY A 230 18.68 4.37 -11.57
N GLN A 231 17.68 4.87 -12.27
CA GLN A 231 17.72 5.24 -13.69
C GLN A 231 18.26 6.67 -13.85
N VAL A 232 19.52 6.85 -13.51
CA VAL A 232 20.15 8.16 -13.27
C VAL A 232 20.69 8.85 -14.53
N THR A 233 20.83 8.14 -15.65
CA THR A 233 21.17 8.68 -16.98
C THR A 233 20.35 7.99 -18.06
N ALA A 234 20.30 8.59 -19.24
CA ALA A 234 19.63 7.97 -20.39
C ALA A 234 20.29 6.64 -20.77
N GLU A 235 21.63 6.56 -20.72
CA GLU A 235 22.41 5.37 -21.06
C GLU A 235 22.14 4.22 -20.08
N VAL A 236 22.08 4.49 -18.77
CA VAL A 236 21.73 3.51 -17.75
C VAL A 236 20.31 3.00 -18.00
N PHE A 237 19.36 3.91 -18.22
CA PHE A 237 17.98 3.55 -18.51
C PHE A 237 17.84 2.73 -19.79
N ASP A 238 18.51 3.13 -20.89
CA ASP A 238 18.49 2.39 -22.15
C ASP A 238 19.01 0.96 -22.00
N ARG A 239 20.06 0.77 -21.22
CA ARG A 239 20.63 -0.56 -20.93
C ARG A 239 19.65 -1.43 -20.14
N HIS A 240 19.04 -0.89 -19.07
CA HIS A 240 18.07 -1.62 -18.26
C HIS A 240 16.79 -1.93 -19.04
N VAL A 241 16.30 -1.00 -19.84
CA VAL A 241 15.15 -1.25 -20.72
C VAL A 241 15.44 -2.34 -21.75
N ALA A 242 16.62 -2.32 -22.39
CA ALA A 242 16.99 -3.37 -23.34
C ALA A 242 17.02 -4.75 -22.68
N LYS A 243 17.52 -4.83 -21.44
CA LYS A 243 17.51 -6.07 -20.66
C LYS A 243 16.09 -6.49 -20.25
N LEU A 244 15.26 -5.53 -19.85
CA LEU A 244 13.86 -5.78 -19.52
C LEU A 244 13.09 -6.35 -20.73
N GLU A 245 13.28 -5.75 -21.92
CA GLU A 245 12.65 -6.21 -23.17
C GLU A 245 13.14 -7.60 -23.60
N GLU A 246 14.39 -7.95 -23.28
CA GLU A 246 14.93 -9.30 -23.53
C GLU A 246 14.28 -10.37 -22.64
N GLU A 247 13.99 -10.03 -21.38
CA GLU A 247 13.53 -11.01 -20.37
C GLU A 247 12.02 -11.09 -20.19
N LEU A 248 11.28 -10.05 -20.61
CA LEU A 248 9.83 -10.06 -20.54
C LEU A 248 9.20 -11.00 -21.57
N GLU A 249 8.30 -11.85 -21.11
CA GLU A 249 7.47 -12.66 -22.00
C GLU A 249 6.49 -11.78 -22.80
N GLU A 250 6.07 -12.28 -23.97
CA GLU A 250 5.12 -11.58 -24.82
C GLU A 250 3.82 -11.23 -24.07
N GLY A 251 3.39 -9.98 -24.19
CA GLY A 251 2.17 -9.46 -23.54
C GLY A 251 2.35 -9.08 -22.07
N ARG A 252 3.52 -9.30 -21.49
CA ARG A 252 3.80 -8.83 -20.12
C ARG A 252 4.21 -7.36 -20.11
N THR A 253 3.83 -6.67 -19.06
CA THR A 253 4.09 -5.24 -18.89
C THR A 253 4.45 -4.93 -17.46
N VAL A 254 5.11 -3.80 -17.25
CA VAL A 254 5.59 -3.32 -15.95
C VAL A 254 5.18 -1.88 -15.71
N GLU A 255 5.27 -1.43 -14.48
CA GLU A 255 5.09 -0.04 -14.07
C GLU A 255 6.44 0.64 -13.84
N PHE A 256 6.53 1.94 -14.06
CA PHE A 256 7.71 2.73 -13.76
C PHE A 256 7.48 3.59 -12.52
N ASN A 257 8.33 3.44 -11.50
CA ASN A 257 8.25 4.23 -10.27
C ASN A 257 9.06 5.53 -10.41
N ALA A 258 8.37 6.66 -10.45
CA ALA A 258 8.95 7.98 -10.62
C ALA A 258 9.04 8.74 -9.30
N MET A 259 10.23 9.25 -8.97
CA MET A 259 10.47 10.05 -7.77
C MET A 259 10.15 11.53 -8.01
N PHE A 260 8.97 11.99 -7.65
CA PHE A 260 8.49 13.35 -7.96
C PHE A 260 9.34 14.45 -7.29
N MET A 261 9.76 14.26 -6.04
CA MET A 261 10.57 15.25 -5.31
C MET A 261 12.01 15.38 -5.79
N ASP A 262 12.54 14.37 -6.47
CA ASP A 262 13.88 14.46 -7.06
C ASP A 262 13.83 15.20 -8.40
N ARG A 263 14.13 16.49 -8.35
CA ARG A 263 14.04 17.37 -9.52
C ARG A 263 14.94 16.93 -10.68
N TYR A 264 16.10 16.34 -10.39
CA TYR A 264 17.00 15.84 -11.43
C TYR A 264 16.39 14.63 -12.15
N LEU A 265 15.98 13.61 -11.38
CA LEU A 265 15.36 12.40 -11.94
C LEU A 265 14.04 12.74 -12.63
N TRP A 266 13.20 13.56 -12.03
CA TRP A 266 11.96 13.99 -12.64
C TRP A 266 12.16 14.67 -13.98
N ASN A 267 13.14 15.62 -14.07
CA ASN A 267 13.45 16.29 -15.32
C ASN A 267 14.02 15.34 -16.39
N LEU A 268 14.84 14.38 -15.99
CA LEU A 268 15.37 13.34 -16.89
C LEU A 268 14.26 12.44 -17.40
N GLN A 269 13.44 11.91 -16.51
CA GLN A 269 12.50 10.84 -16.80
C GLN A 269 11.20 11.33 -17.44
N PHE A 270 10.57 12.37 -16.93
CA PHE A 270 9.25 12.85 -17.35
C PHE A 270 9.21 14.34 -17.73
N GLY A 271 10.14 15.15 -17.24
CA GLY A 271 10.19 16.58 -17.50
C GLY A 271 10.82 16.94 -18.85
N GLY A 272 11.93 17.69 -18.83
CA GLY A 272 12.56 18.21 -20.05
C GLY A 272 13.13 17.16 -21.00
N GLN A 273 13.72 16.09 -20.50
CA GLN A 273 14.34 15.05 -21.33
C GLN A 273 13.36 13.93 -21.73
N ARG A 274 12.38 13.60 -20.87
CA ARG A 274 11.28 12.66 -21.16
C ARG A 274 11.75 11.30 -21.68
N ILE A 275 12.78 10.70 -21.06
CA ILE A 275 13.33 9.43 -21.53
C ILE A 275 12.33 8.28 -21.42
N VAL A 276 11.48 8.22 -20.38
CA VAL A 276 10.49 7.16 -20.16
C VAL A 276 9.34 7.24 -21.18
N PRO A 277 8.66 8.38 -21.40
CA PRO A 277 7.68 8.51 -22.48
C PRO A 277 8.23 8.21 -23.87
N LYS A 278 9.48 8.61 -24.18
CA LYS A 278 10.10 8.29 -25.46
C LYS A 278 10.27 6.78 -25.67
N LYS A 279 10.65 6.05 -24.63
CA LYS A 279 10.76 4.59 -24.67
C LYS A 279 9.37 3.95 -24.83
N ARG A 280 8.37 4.42 -24.10
CA ARG A 280 6.98 3.95 -24.27
C ARG A 280 6.51 4.12 -25.71
N ALA A 281 6.77 5.27 -26.32
CA ALA A 281 6.42 5.56 -27.72
C ALA A 281 7.16 4.65 -28.72
N SER A 282 8.34 4.12 -28.38
CA SER A 282 9.06 3.14 -29.19
C SER A 282 8.60 1.69 -29.00
N GLY A 283 7.62 1.45 -28.11
CA GLY A 283 7.02 0.13 -27.89
C GLY A 283 7.47 -0.60 -26.64
N THR A 284 8.32 0.01 -25.80
CA THR A 284 8.74 -0.58 -24.53
C THR A 284 7.52 -0.92 -23.67
N PRO A 285 7.45 -2.14 -23.07
CA PRO A 285 6.28 -2.65 -22.38
C PRO A 285 6.13 -2.08 -20.94
N ILE A 286 6.26 -0.76 -20.80
CA ILE A 286 5.95 -0.02 -19.58
C ILE A 286 4.54 0.55 -19.76
N ASP A 287 3.54 0.02 -19.04
CA ASP A 287 2.13 0.41 -19.21
C ASP A 287 1.60 1.31 -18.09
N GLY A 288 2.33 1.46 -17.00
CA GLY A 288 1.96 2.31 -15.88
C GLY A 288 3.08 3.22 -15.41
N VAL A 289 2.68 4.29 -14.72
CA VAL A 289 3.58 5.21 -14.04
C VAL A 289 3.05 5.45 -12.64
N VAL A 290 3.85 5.12 -11.62
CA VAL A 290 3.55 5.50 -10.25
C VAL A 290 4.36 6.73 -9.84
N VAL A 291 3.66 7.77 -9.41
CA VAL A 291 4.23 9.01 -8.88
C VAL A 291 4.45 8.82 -7.38
N SER A 292 5.70 8.66 -6.99
CA SER A 292 6.13 8.43 -5.61
C SER A 292 6.94 9.60 -5.04
N ALA A 293 7.22 9.55 -3.74
CA ALA A 293 7.99 10.58 -3.03
C ALA A 293 7.39 12.00 -3.20
N GLY A 294 6.10 12.12 -3.00
CA GLY A 294 5.34 13.37 -3.09
C GLY A 294 4.16 13.26 -4.03
N ILE A 295 3.15 14.11 -3.81
CA ILE A 295 1.96 14.21 -4.66
C ILE A 295 1.94 15.60 -5.30
N PRO A 296 1.83 15.71 -6.64
CA PRO A 296 1.71 17.01 -7.32
C PRO A 296 0.48 17.78 -6.87
N GLU A 297 0.51 19.11 -7.00
CA GLU A 297 -0.67 19.94 -6.78
C GLU A 297 -1.78 19.57 -7.79
N LEU A 298 -3.04 19.88 -7.45
CA LEU A 298 -4.21 19.41 -8.19
C LEU A 298 -4.09 19.67 -9.70
N ASP A 299 -3.80 20.91 -10.08
CA ASP A 299 -3.76 21.30 -11.50
C ASP A 299 -2.57 20.61 -12.22
N GLU A 300 -1.43 20.51 -11.57
CA GLU A 300 -0.26 19.80 -12.08
C GLU A 300 -0.52 18.31 -12.24
N ALA A 301 -1.19 17.69 -11.28
CA ALA A 301 -1.55 16.27 -11.34
C ALA A 301 -2.54 15.96 -12.47
N VAL A 302 -3.54 16.80 -12.65
CA VAL A 302 -4.53 16.67 -13.75
C VAL A 302 -3.84 16.76 -15.11
N GLU A 303 -2.96 17.76 -15.29
CA GLU A 303 -2.18 17.92 -16.53
C GLU A 303 -1.24 16.71 -16.75
N LEU A 304 -0.60 16.25 -15.70
CA LEU A 304 0.28 15.08 -15.74
C LEU A 304 -0.47 13.83 -16.19
N ILE A 305 -1.64 13.53 -15.61
CA ILE A 305 -2.46 12.38 -16.01
C ILE A 305 -2.83 12.45 -17.49
N HIS A 306 -3.30 13.60 -17.95
CA HIS A 306 -3.65 13.78 -19.37
C HIS A 306 -2.44 13.59 -20.28
N THR A 307 -1.28 14.11 -19.86
CA THR A 307 -0.02 13.98 -20.62
C THR A 307 0.43 12.53 -20.68
N LEU A 308 0.44 11.81 -19.57
CA LEU A 308 0.85 10.40 -19.52
C LEU A 308 -0.09 9.52 -20.34
N ASN A 309 -1.40 9.76 -20.25
CA ASN A 309 -2.36 9.02 -21.07
C ASN A 309 -2.14 9.29 -22.58
N ALA A 310 -1.84 10.54 -22.97
CA ALA A 310 -1.51 10.88 -24.35
C ALA A 310 -0.18 10.25 -24.80
N ASP A 311 0.77 10.03 -23.91
CA ASP A 311 2.03 9.32 -24.16
C ASP A 311 1.84 7.78 -24.25
N GLY A 312 0.62 7.27 -24.01
CA GLY A 312 0.27 5.86 -24.12
C GLY A 312 0.42 5.06 -22.84
N PHE A 313 0.46 5.70 -21.68
CA PHE A 313 0.36 5.02 -20.37
C PHE A 313 -1.11 4.93 -19.94
N PRO A 314 -1.74 3.74 -19.97
CA PRO A 314 -3.12 3.57 -19.55
C PRO A 314 -3.31 3.70 -18.03
N TYR A 315 -2.26 3.47 -17.24
CA TYR A 315 -2.33 3.44 -15.80
C TYR A 315 -1.45 4.53 -15.18
N VAL A 316 -2.07 5.33 -14.31
CA VAL A 316 -1.36 6.33 -13.50
C VAL A 316 -1.70 6.09 -12.04
N SER A 317 -0.65 5.88 -11.26
CA SER A 317 -0.72 5.60 -9.83
C SER A 317 -0.13 6.77 -9.03
N PHE A 318 -0.65 7.02 -7.83
CA PHE A 318 -0.06 7.92 -6.85
C PHE A 318 0.20 7.17 -5.54
N LYS A 319 1.35 7.43 -4.92
CA LYS A 319 1.79 6.75 -3.69
C LYS A 319 1.81 7.71 -2.49
N PRO A 320 0.63 8.00 -1.88
CA PRO A 320 0.54 8.86 -0.70
C PRO A 320 0.90 8.11 0.59
N GLY A 321 1.58 8.80 1.52
CA GLY A 321 1.95 8.28 2.84
C GLY A 321 1.29 9.02 4.02
N THR A 322 0.39 9.99 3.77
CA THR A 322 -0.33 10.75 4.81
C THR A 322 -1.80 10.92 4.47
N VAL A 323 -2.64 11.16 5.48
CA VAL A 323 -4.07 11.42 5.29
C VAL A 323 -4.30 12.59 4.32
N ASP A 324 -3.53 13.67 4.46
CA ASP A 324 -3.70 14.85 3.59
C ASP A 324 -3.34 14.55 2.13
N GLN A 325 -2.29 13.76 1.90
CA GLN A 325 -1.92 13.32 0.55
C GLN A 325 -2.98 12.38 -0.05
N ILE A 326 -3.56 11.45 0.74
CA ILE A 326 -4.65 10.60 0.27
C ILE A 326 -5.84 11.46 -0.18
N ARG A 327 -6.25 12.43 0.63
CA ARG A 327 -7.32 13.37 0.27
C ARG A 327 -6.99 14.21 -0.96
N GLN A 328 -5.70 14.53 -1.17
CA GLN A 328 -5.25 15.20 -2.39
C GLN A 328 -5.48 14.29 -3.61
N VAL A 329 -5.11 13.00 -3.54
CA VAL A 329 -5.38 12.04 -4.62
C VAL A 329 -6.88 11.85 -4.86
N VAL A 330 -7.71 11.82 -3.82
CA VAL A 330 -9.17 11.80 -3.95
C VAL A 330 -9.68 13.01 -4.76
N ARG A 331 -9.17 14.22 -4.48
CA ARG A 331 -9.52 15.42 -5.26
C ARG A 331 -9.04 15.34 -6.71
N ILE A 332 -7.85 14.80 -6.93
CA ILE A 332 -7.29 14.57 -8.28
C ILE A 332 -8.20 13.60 -9.05
N ALA A 333 -8.53 12.47 -8.46
CA ALA A 333 -9.40 11.46 -9.08
C ALA A 333 -10.77 12.03 -9.45
N LYS A 334 -11.36 12.83 -8.55
CA LYS A 334 -12.61 13.52 -8.82
C LYS A 334 -12.51 14.48 -10.00
N ALA A 335 -11.40 15.20 -10.14
CA ALA A 335 -11.19 16.16 -11.22
C ALA A 335 -10.98 15.50 -12.59
N VAL A 336 -10.42 14.30 -12.65
CA VAL A 336 -10.16 13.58 -13.91
C VAL A 336 -11.21 12.51 -14.24
N ALA A 337 -12.27 12.39 -13.44
CA ALA A 337 -13.32 11.40 -13.70
C ALA A 337 -13.90 11.53 -15.12
N PRO A 338 -14.13 10.43 -15.84
CA PRO A 338 -14.15 9.02 -15.40
C PRO A 338 -12.79 8.28 -15.51
N THR A 339 -11.70 8.96 -15.85
CA THR A 339 -10.37 8.34 -15.99
C THR A 339 -10.00 7.61 -14.69
N LYS A 340 -9.61 6.33 -14.81
CA LYS A 340 -9.18 5.52 -13.68
C LYS A 340 -7.83 5.99 -13.16
N VAL A 341 -7.70 6.02 -11.84
CA VAL A 341 -6.48 6.38 -11.12
C VAL A 341 -6.26 5.32 -10.06
N LEU A 342 -5.01 4.87 -9.91
CA LEU A 342 -4.65 3.99 -8.81
C LEU A 342 -4.11 4.83 -7.65
N ILE A 343 -4.44 4.41 -6.44
CA ILE A 343 -3.91 5.01 -5.22
C ILE A 343 -3.23 3.92 -4.40
N GLU A 344 -1.93 4.04 -4.22
CA GLU A 344 -1.09 3.11 -3.48
C GLU A 344 -0.79 3.70 -2.11
N VAL A 345 -1.68 3.47 -1.16
CA VAL A 345 -1.53 3.98 0.20
C VAL A 345 -0.38 3.26 0.88
N GLU A 346 0.67 4.01 1.21
CA GLU A 346 1.87 3.46 1.83
C GLU A 346 2.01 3.89 3.29
N GLY A 347 1.90 2.92 4.19
CA GLY A 347 2.06 3.14 5.63
C GLY A 347 3.51 3.38 6.04
N GLY A 348 3.71 4.07 7.16
CA GLY A 348 5.02 4.44 7.69
C GLY A 348 5.90 3.28 8.18
N SER A 349 5.46 2.03 8.05
CA SER A 349 6.29 0.83 8.26
C SER A 349 6.91 0.29 6.97
N ALA A 350 6.83 1.04 5.88
CA ALA A 350 7.51 0.74 4.63
C ALA A 350 9.03 0.80 4.78
N GLY A 351 9.75 0.07 3.93
CA GLY A 351 11.19 0.22 3.78
C GLY A 351 11.57 1.53 3.07
N GLY A 352 12.76 2.01 3.31
CA GLY A 352 13.22 3.26 2.71
C GLY A 352 12.68 4.51 3.40
N HIS A 353 12.49 5.57 2.61
CA HIS A 353 11.87 6.79 3.10
C HIS A 353 10.43 6.53 3.53
N HIS A 354 10.07 6.96 4.72
CA HIS A 354 8.77 6.64 5.29
C HIS A 354 8.08 7.84 5.95
N SER A 355 6.75 7.78 6.03
CA SER A 355 5.96 8.66 6.87
C SER A 355 5.95 8.17 8.32
N TRP A 356 5.25 8.87 9.19
CA TRP A 356 5.02 8.47 10.58
C TRP A 356 3.55 8.11 10.84
N GLU A 357 2.81 7.74 9.79
CA GLU A 357 1.40 7.35 9.88
C GLU A 357 1.24 5.86 9.60
N ALA A 358 0.54 5.15 10.49
CA ALA A 358 0.31 3.72 10.32
C ALA A 358 -0.65 3.47 9.15
N LEU A 359 -0.45 2.37 8.41
CA LEU A 359 -1.31 2.00 7.28
C LEU A 359 -2.78 1.89 7.69
N ASP A 360 -3.05 1.22 8.82
CA ASP A 360 -4.42 1.06 9.33
C ASP A 360 -5.06 2.43 9.65
N ASP A 361 -4.32 3.35 10.27
CA ASP A 361 -4.81 4.70 10.57
C ASP A 361 -5.12 5.52 9.31
N LEU A 362 -4.26 5.39 8.29
CA LEU A 362 -4.46 6.03 6.98
C LEU A 362 -5.77 5.54 6.36
N LEU A 363 -5.96 4.22 6.31
CA LEU A 363 -7.15 3.61 5.72
C LEU A 363 -8.40 3.92 6.56
N LEU A 364 -8.38 3.76 7.88
CA LEU A 364 -9.52 4.08 8.75
C LEU A 364 -9.99 5.53 8.60
N SER A 365 -9.06 6.45 8.36
CA SER A 365 -9.35 7.88 8.24
C SER A 365 -9.89 8.31 6.88
N THR A 366 -9.65 7.53 5.81
CA THR A 366 -9.87 7.99 4.43
C THR A 366 -10.66 7.00 3.58
N TYR A 367 -10.91 5.80 4.06
CA TYR A 367 -11.53 4.72 3.27
C TYR A 367 -12.87 5.13 2.64
N ALA A 368 -13.76 5.74 3.42
CA ALA A 368 -15.05 6.20 2.91
C ALA A 368 -14.88 7.20 1.76
N GLU A 369 -13.96 8.18 1.93
CA GLU A 369 -13.69 9.21 0.92
C GLU A 369 -13.12 8.58 -0.38
N VAL A 370 -12.23 7.60 -0.24
CA VAL A 370 -11.65 6.85 -1.38
C VAL A 370 -12.73 6.06 -2.10
N ARG A 371 -13.60 5.36 -1.36
CA ARG A 371 -14.66 4.51 -1.93
C ARG A 371 -15.86 5.29 -2.48
N GLU A 372 -15.96 6.59 -2.21
CA GLU A 372 -16.89 7.49 -2.90
C GLU A 372 -16.49 7.78 -4.35
N GLN A 373 -15.21 7.59 -4.69
CA GLN A 373 -14.71 7.85 -6.04
C GLN A 373 -14.69 6.55 -6.85
N PRO A 374 -15.63 6.37 -7.81
CA PRO A 374 -15.76 5.10 -8.55
C PRO A 374 -14.59 4.86 -9.52
N ASN A 375 -13.78 5.88 -9.79
CA ASN A 375 -12.61 5.80 -10.65
C ASN A 375 -11.29 5.63 -9.88
N LEU A 376 -11.32 5.47 -8.54
CA LEU A 376 -10.15 5.10 -7.74
C LEU A 376 -10.07 3.59 -7.56
N VAL A 377 -8.86 3.04 -7.72
CA VAL A 377 -8.49 1.67 -7.39
C VAL A 377 -7.50 1.72 -6.23
N LEU A 378 -7.84 1.06 -5.13
CA LEU A 378 -7.12 1.16 -3.85
C LEU A 378 -6.13 0.02 -3.65
N VAL A 379 -4.85 0.35 -3.61
CA VAL A 379 -3.76 -0.56 -3.24
C VAL A 379 -3.22 -0.15 -1.88
N ALA A 380 -2.88 -1.12 -1.04
CA ALA A 380 -2.29 -0.91 0.28
C ALA A 380 -0.88 -1.48 0.37
N GLY A 381 0.05 -0.73 0.95
CA GLY A 381 1.44 -1.12 1.13
C GLY A 381 2.06 -0.56 2.40
N GLY A 382 3.27 -1.00 2.70
CA GLY A 382 4.02 -0.56 3.88
C GLY A 382 3.73 -1.39 5.14
N GLY A 383 4.63 -2.32 5.46
CA GLY A 383 4.52 -3.20 6.63
C GLY A 383 3.78 -4.52 6.37
N ILE A 384 3.44 -4.84 5.13
CA ILE A 384 2.83 -6.13 4.76
C ILE A 384 3.95 -7.15 4.55
N GLY A 385 4.31 -7.87 5.61
CA GLY A 385 5.43 -8.82 5.61
C GLY A 385 5.03 -10.29 5.48
N THR A 386 3.74 -10.60 5.64
CA THR A 386 3.26 -12.00 5.61
C THR A 386 2.07 -12.17 4.67
N PRO A 387 1.91 -13.35 4.05
CA PRO A 387 0.78 -13.69 3.20
C PRO A 387 -0.57 -13.50 3.87
N GLU A 388 -0.69 -13.85 5.15
CA GLU A 388 -1.93 -13.73 5.93
C GLU A 388 -2.33 -12.26 6.08
N ARG A 389 -1.35 -11.38 6.36
CA ARG A 389 -1.64 -9.93 6.46
C ARG A 389 -2.07 -9.34 5.12
N GLY A 390 -1.47 -9.79 4.01
CA GLY A 390 -1.92 -9.42 2.67
C GLY A 390 -3.37 -9.84 2.41
N ALA A 391 -3.74 -11.08 2.80
CA ALA A 391 -5.10 -11.57 2.68
C ALA A 391 -6.10 -10.78 3.56
N ASP A 392 -5.70 -10.38 4.78
CA ASP A 392 -6.54 -9.56 5.67
C ASP A 392 -6.91 -8.21 5.03
N TYR A 393 -5.97 -7.57 4.31
CA TYR A 393 -6.26 -6.31 3.60
C TYR A 393 -7.18 -6.55 2.40
N ILE A 394 -6.92 -7.55 1.57
CA ILE A 394 -7.74 -7.85 0.39
C ILE A 394 -9.18 -8.19 0.79
N THR A 395 -9.39 -8.97 1.85
CA THR A 395 -10.74 -9.31 2.34
C THR A 395 -11.39 -8.23 3.20
N GLY A 396 -10.60 -7.26 3.66
CA GLY A 396 -11.05 -6.23 4.58
C GLY A 396 -11.14 -6.68 6.04
N GLU A 397 -10.69 -7.90 6.38
CA GLU A 397 -10.78 -8.44 7.74
C GLU A 397 -9.95 -7.65 8.75
N TRP A 398 -8.89 -6.98 8.30
CA TRP A 398 -8.04 -6.11 9.13
C TRP A 398 -8.86 -5.08 9.93
N SER A 399 -9.98 -4.59 9.38
CA SER A 399 -10.81 -3.54 9.99
C SER A 399 -11.66 -4.04 11.17
N LYS A 400 -11.86 -5.36 11.29
CA LYS A 400 -12.64 -5.96 12.39
C LYS A 400 -12.05 -5.64 13.77
N GLU A 401 -10.73 -5.52 13.85
CA GLU A 401 -10.01 -5.17 15.08
C GLU A 401 -10.38 -3.79 15.63
N TYR A 402 -10.82 -2.92 14.72
CA TYR A 402 -11.26 -1.56 15.02
C TYR A 402 -12.79 -1.45 15.15
N GLY A 403 -13.49 -2.59 15.20
CA GLY A 403 -14.95 -2.63 15.30
C GLY A 403 -15.65 -2.05 14.07
N ARG A 404 -15.00 -2.09 12.91
CA ARG A 404 -15.53 -1.61 11.62
C ARG A 404 -16.07 -2.77 10.79
N PRO A 405 -16.99 -2.51 9.84
CA PRO A 405 -17.30 -3.45 8.77
C PRO A 405 -16.05 -3.83 7.97
N LEU A 406 -16.16 -4.87 7.14
CA LEU A 406 -15.08 -5.23 6.22
C LEU A 406 -14.70 -4.04 5.33
N MET A 407 -13.41 -3.75 5.24
CA MET A 407 -12.84 -2.68 4.44
C MET A 407 -11.83 -3.24 3.45
N PRO A 408 -12.27 -3.97 2.40
CA PRO A 408 -11.37 -4.60 1.44
C PRO A 408 -10.61 -3.58 0.61
N VAL A 409 -9.34 -3.89 0.28
CA VAL A 409 -8.57 -3.15 -0.71
C VAL A 409 -8.50 -3.94 -2.02
N ASP A 410 -8.11 -3.28 -3.12
CA ASP A 410 -8.13 -3.88 -4.46
C ASP A 410 -6.81 -4.53 -4.83
N GLY A 411 -5.72 -4.20 -4.13
CA GLY A 411 -4.39 -4.79 -4.31
C GLY A 411 -3.50 -4.55 -3.10
N VAL A 412 -2.41 -5.32 -3.00
CA VAL A 412 -1.37 -5.11 -1.99
C VAL A 412 0.00 -4.96 -2.63
N LEU A 413 0.81 -4.06 -2.09
CA LEU A 413 2.14 -3.73 -2.55
C LEU A 413 3.18 -4.39 -1.62
N ILE A 414 4.04 -5.24 -2.18
CA ILE A 414 5.04 -6.02 -1.46
C ILE A 414 6.43 -5.54 -1.83
N GLY A 415 7.22 -5.11 -0.84
CA GLY A 415 8.58 -4.63 -1.03
C GLY A 415 9.60 -5.50 -0.31
N THR A 416 9.86 -5.23 0.94
CA THR A 416 10.94 -5.84 1.75
C THR A 416 10.97 -7.37 1.69
N ALA A 417 9.82 -8.04 1.62
CA ALA A 417 9.73 -9.50 1.58
C ALA A 417 10.49 -10.15 0.40
N VAL A 418 10.72 -9.42 -0.68
CA VAL A 418 11.43 -9.92 -1.88
C VAL A 418 12.88 -9.47 -1.99
N MET A 419 13.42 -8.73 -1.02
CA MET A 419 14.81 -8.25 -1.08
C MET A 419 15.84 -9.38 -1.10
N THR A 420 15.48 -10.58 -0.66
CA THR A 420 16.33 -11.79 -0.68
C THR A 420 15.99 -12.74 -1.82
N ALA A 421 15.15 -12.32 -2.76
CA ALA A 421 14.79 -13.15 -3.91
C ALA A 421 16.02 -13.54 -4.74
N LYS A 422 15.89 -14.65 -5.46
CA LYS A 422 16.95 -15.17 -6.34
C LYS A 422 17.38 -14.14 -7.38
N GLU A 423 16.41 -13.44 -7.96
CA GLU A 423 16.60 -12.45 -9.01
C GLU A 423 17.07 -11.09 -8.49
N ALA A 424 17.05 -10.86 -7.17
CA ALA A 424 17.65 -9.67 -6.59
C ALA A 424 19.17 -9.77 -6.62
N HIS A 425 19.85 -8.73 -7.10
CA HIS A 425 21.32 -8.67 -7.22
C HIS A 425 22.04 -8.50 -5.87
N THR A 426 21.29 -8.27 -4.81
CA THR A 426 21.79 -8.18 -3.43
C THR A 426 22.75 -9.33 -3.13
N SER A 427 23.93 -9.02 -2.57
CA SER A 427 24.96 -10.02 -2.29
C SER A 427 24.47 -11.11 -1.31
N PRO A 428 24.97 -12.35 -1.41
CA PRO A 428 24.53 -13.44 -0.53
C PRO A 428 24.71 -13.12 0.96
N GLU A 429 25.76 -12.38 1.32
CA GLU A 429 26.03 -11.97 2.70
C GLU A 429 24.96 -10.98 3.20
N VAL A 430 24.53 -10.04 2.35
CA VAL A 430 23.44 -9.09 2.65
C VAL A 430 22.12 -9.83 2.76
N LYS A 431 21.81 -10.76 1.84
CA LYS A 431 20.60 -11.59 1.93
C LYS A 431 20.54 -12.38 3.24
N GLN A 432 21.67 -12.97 3.64
CA GLN A 432 21.75 -13.71 4.90
C GLN A 432 21.58 -12.79 6.11
N MET A 433 22.10 -11.57 6.07
CA MET A 433 21.92 -10.59 7.14
C MET A 433 20.45 -10.20 7.28
N LEU A 434 19.72 -10.03 6.18
CA LEU A 434 18.27 -9.77 6.18
C LEU A 434 17.50 -10.93 6.83
N VAL A 435 17.80 -12.18 6.47
CA VAL A 435 17.20 -13.38 7.09
C VAL A 435 17.46 -13.45 8.59
N ASN A 436 18.64 -13.04 9.03
CA ASN A 436 19.02 -13.07 10.45
C ASN A 436 18.45 -11.87 11.25
N THR A 437 17.83 -10.91 10.59
CA THR A 437 17.28 -9.70 11.24
C THR A 437 15.88 -10.00 11.77
N PRO A 438 15.66 -9.90 13.10
CA PRO A 438 14.38 -10.28 13.70
C PRO A 438 13.21 -9.42 13.26
N GLY A 439 13.46 -8.14 12.93
CA GLY A 439 12.42 -7.17 12.65
C GLY A 439 11.58 -6.82 13.89
N ILE A 440 10.45 -6.16 13.64
CA ILE A 440 9.44 -5.85 14.66
C ILE A 440 8.19 -6.66 14.31
N PRO A 441 7.60 -7.42 15.25
CA PRO A 441 6.35 -8.13 15.01
C PRO A 441 5.24 -7.14 14.61
N ALA A 442 4.43 -7.50 13.63
CA ALA A 442 3.27 -6.71 13.21
C ALA A 442 2.26 -6.56 14.35
N LYS A 443 2.18 -7.57 15.23
CA LYS A 443 1.40 -7.56 16.48
C LYS A 443 2.10 -8.39 17.55
N ASP A 444 2.08 -7.87 18.76
CA ASP A 444 2.24 -8.71 19.94
C ASP A 444 0.85 -9.19 20.36
N PRO A 445 0.56 -10.51 20.30
CA PRO A 445 -0.76 -11.03 20.73
C PRO A 445 -1.06 -10.79 22.21
N ASN A 446 -0.04 -10.42 22.99
CA ASN A 446 -0.18 -10.08 24.41
C ASN A 446 -0.13 -8.56 24.65
N ALA A 447 0.02 -7.74 23.59
CA ALA A 447 -0.05 -6.30 23.75
C ALA A 447 -1.44 -5.89 24.21
N ASP A 448 -1.48 -4.91 25.10
CA ASP A 448 -2.73 -4.21 25.41
C ASP A 448 -3.37 -3.74 24.08
N PRO A 449 -4.63 -4.12 23.80
CA PRO A 449 -5.32 -3.66 22.59
C PRO A 449 -5.43 -2.13 22.52
N PHE A 450 -5.19 -1.44 23.62
CA PHE A 450 -5.06 0.02 23.73
C PHE A 450 -3.61 0.48 23.77
N ALA A 451 -2.64 -0.48 23.78
CA ALA A 451 -1.24 -0.11 23.66
C ALA A 451 -1.07 0.65 22.34
N PRO A 452 -0.54 1.85 22.45
CA PRO A 452 -0.34 2.65 21.27
C PRO A 452 0.54 1.88 20.28
N LEU A 453 0.29 2.04 18.99
CA LEU A 453 1.11 1.53 17.88
C LEU A 453 2.61 1.84 18.02
N GLY A 454 2.99 2.61 19.03
CA GLY A 454 4.35 3.00 19.37
C GLY A 454 5.34 1.87 19.61
N GLU A 455 4.88 0.70 19.98
CA GLU A 455 5.75 -0.47 20.15
C GLU A 455 6.22 -1.07 18.80
N GLN A 456 5.49 -0.81 17.73
CA GLN A 456 5.83 -1.26 16.37
C GLN A 456 6.78 -0.32 15.62
N TRP A 457 7.11 0.83 16.19
CA TRP A 457 7.94 1.83 15.56
C TRP A 457 9.39 1.74 16.03
N VAL A 458 10.30 2.08 15.12
CA VAL A 458 11.69 2.35 15.47
C VAL A 458 11.82 3.85 15.71
N PRO A 459 12.08 4.30 16.94
CA PRO A 459 12.24 5.73 17.22
C PRO A 459 13.37 6.36 16.39
N SER A 460 13.21 7.61 15.99
CA SER A 460 14.22 8.32 15.20
C SER A 460 15.59 8.32 15.90
N GLY A 461 16.62 7.97 15.16
CA GLY A 461 17.99 7.87 15.65
C GLY A 461 18.29 6.67 16.57
N GLN A 462 17.34 5.73 16.71
CA GLN A 462 17.49 4.53 17.53
C GLN A 462 17.39 3.26 16.66
N ALA A 463 17.73 2.12 17.27
CA ALA A 463 17.60 0.81 16.66
C ALA A 463 16.66 -0.08 17.49
N LYS A 464 15.82 -0.87 16.81
CA LYS A 464 14.92 -1.86 17.40
C LYS A 464 14.72 -3.02 16.43
N GLY A 465 14.79 -4.27 16.92
CA GLY A 465 14.60 -5.45 16.08
C GLY A 465 15.63 -5.61 14.98
N GLY A 466 16.84 -5.04 15.12
CA GLY A 466 17.86 -5.07 14.07
C GLY A 466 17.65 -4.05 12.94
N VAL A 467 16.67 -3.15 13.10
CA VAL A 467 16.41 -2.05 12.15
C VAL A 467 16.57 -0.72 12.89
N THR A 468 17.13 0.27 12.23
CA THR A 468 17.32 1.63 12.75
C THR A 468 16.49 2.62 11.95
N SER A 469 16.05 3.69 12.60
CA SER A 469 15.48 4.86 11.93
C SER A 469 16.56 5.96 11.84
N GLY A 470 16.97 6.28 10.63
CA GLY A 470 18.00 7.27 10.32
C GLY A 470 17.42 8.47 9.56
N LEU A 471 18.30 9.34 9.10
CA LEU A 471 17.99 10.48 8.25
C LEU A 471 18.77 10.36 6.94
N SER A 472 18.09 10.46 5.81
CA SER A 472 18.71 10.45 4.50
C SER A 472 19.36 11.80 4.16
N HIS A 473 20.12 11.84 3.06
CA HIS A 473 20.67 13.09 2.50
C HIS A 473 19.58 14.07 2.01
N LEU A 474 18.33 13.59 1.83
CA LEU A 474 17.15 14.42 1.53
C LEU A 474 16.47 14.96 2.78
N HIS A 475 17.07 14.77 3.95
CA HIS A 475 16.52 15.15 5.26
C HIS A 475 15.16 14.50 5.58
N ALA A 476 14.88 13.34 4.99
CA ALA A 476 13.71 12.53 5.27
C ALA A 476 14.07 11.30 6.13
N ASP A 477 13.14 10.89 6.99
CA ASP A 477 13.32 9.69 7.80
C ASP A 477 13.40 8.44 6.92
N ILE A 478 14.31 7.53 7.26
CA ILE A 478 14.58 6.32 6.50
C ILE A 478 14.90 5.15 7.43
N TYR A 479 14.32 3.99 7.14
CA TYR A 479 14.69 2.77 7.82
C TYR A 479 15.91 2.13 7.16
N GLU A 480 16.82 1.68 7.99
CA GLU A 480 18.03 0.98 7.59
C GLU A 480 18.27 -0.23 8.51
N LEU A 481 18.93 -1.24 8.01
CA LEU A 481 19.38 -2.34 8.82
C LEU A 481 20.48 -1.87 9.78
N GLU A 482 20.46 -2.31 11.03
CA GLU A 482 21.42 -1.91 12.06
C GLU A 482 22.77 -2.58 11.84
N ASN A 483 23.72 -1.85 11.27
CA ASN A 483 25.08 -2.31 10.98
C ASN A 483 26.08 -1.15 11.09
N ALA A 484 27.35 -1.35 10.69
CA ALA A 484 28.36 -0.28 10.73
C ALA A 484 27.97 0.93 9.87
N SER A 485 27.36 0.70 8.69
CA SER A 485 26.86 1.78 7.83
C SER A 485 25.80 2.62 8.55
N ALA A 486 24.80 1.99 9.14
CA ALA A 486 23.74 2.69 9.87
C ALA A 486 24.28 3.44 11.10
N ARG A 487 25.25 2.84 11.83
CA ARG A 487 25.91 3.51 12.96
C ARG A 487 26.69 4.76 12.51
N CYS A 488 27.42 4.66 11.39
CA CYS A 488 28.08 5.80 10.77
C CYS A 488 27.08 6.90 10.44
N GLY A 489 25.99 6.59 9.75
CA GLY A 489 24.93 7.57 9.41
C GLY A 489 24.40 8.31 10.63
N ARG A 490 24.10 7.60 11.71
CA ARG A 490 23.65 8.24 12.98
C ARG A 490 24.73 9.12 13.63
N LEU A 491 26.01 8.73 13.55
CA LEU A 491 27.10 9.57 14.00
C LEU A 491 27.15 10.87 13.19
N LEU A 492 27.13 10.75 11.85
CA LEU A 492 27.20 11.93 10.97
C LEU A 492 26.02 12.88 11.19
N VAL A 493 24.79 12.36 11.31
CA VAL A 493 23.60 13.18 11.63
C VAL A 493 23.78 13.94 12.95
N ARG A 494 24.36 13.27 13.96
CA ARG A 494 24.62 13.90 15.27
C ARG A 494 25.66 15.00 15.16
N VAL A 495 26.77 14.73 14.49
CA VAL A 495 27.87 15.70 14.33
C VAL A 495 27.41 16.89 13.49
N MET A 496 26.60 16.67 12.45
CA MET A 496 26.11 17.75 11.58
C MET A 496 25.09 18.68 12.27
N LYS A 497 24.53 18.28 13.41
CA LYS A 497 23.78 19.22 14.29
C LYS A 497 24.69 20.19 15.03
N HIS A 498 25.99 19.85 15.13
CA HIS A 498 27.02 20.61 15.83
C HIS A 498 28.28 20.71 14.95
N PRO A 499 28.23 21.46 13.81
CA PRO A 499 29.34 21.51 12.84
C PRO A 499 30.66 22.02 13.45
N GLU A 500 30.58 22.75 14.52
CA GLU A 500 31.73 23.21 15.31
C GLU A 500 32.56 22.08 15.94
N GLU A 501 31.99 20.88 16.06
CA GLU A 501 32.66 19.69 16.61
C GLU A 501 33.40 18.87 15.54
N LEU A 502 33.21 19.17 14.25
CA LEU A 502 33.75 18.37 13.15
C LEU A 502 35.25 18.09 13.30
N GLU A 503 36.03 19.13 13.56
CA GLU A 503 37.49 18.99 13.68
C GLU A 503 37.91 18.26 14.97
N SER A 504 37.19 18.47 16.07
CA SER A 504 37.50 17.78 17.35
C SER A 504 37.14 16.29 17.31
N ARG A 505 36.21 15.90 16.45
CA ARG A 505 35.73 14.49 16.26
C ARG A 505 36.23 13.87 14.97
N ARG A 506 37.18 14.51 14.29
CA ARG A 506 37.64 14.09 12.98
C ARG A 506 38.11 12.62 12.93
N GLU A 507 38.88 12.18 13.92
CA GLU A 507 39.38 10.80 13.99
C GLU A 507 38.24 9.79 14.13
N GLU A 508 37.28 10.08 15.01
CA GLU A 508 36.06 9.25 15.17
C GLU A 508 35.25 9.14 13.87
N ILE A 509 35.12 10.28 13.16
CA ILE A 509 34.43 10.34 11.86
C ILE A 509 35.16 9.49 10.82
N ILE A 510 36.47 9.62 10.73
CA ILE A 510 37.29 8.84 9.78
C ILE A 510 37.19 7.35 10.08
N GLU A 511 37.26 6.95 11.34
CA GLU A 511 37.11 5.54 11.74
C GLU A 511 35.73 5.01 11.34
N ALA A 512 34.66 5.76 11.62
CA ALA A 512 33.29 5.37 11.27
C ALA A 512 33.09 5.29 9.74
N LEU A 513 33.60 6.24 8.97
CA LEU A 513 33.55 6.21 7.51
C LEU A 513 34.31 5.00 6.94
N ASN A 514 35.50 4.74 7.46
CA ASN A 514 36.34 3.62 6.99
C ASN A 514 35.78 2.25 7.34
N ALA A 515 34.81 2.16 8.27
CA ALA A 515 34.06 0.95 8.54
C ALA A 515 32.93 0.71 7.55
N THR A 516 32.65 1.67 6.67
CA THR A 516 31.60 1.57 5.64
C THR A 516 32.17 1.29 4.26
N ALA A 517 31.30 0.88 3.35
CA ALA A 517 31.63 0.75 1.93
C ALA A 517 31.87 2.09 1.21
N LYS A 518 31.80 3.21 1.94
CA LYS A 518 32.08 4.55 1.42
C LYS A 518 33.11 5.27 2.32
N PRO A 519 34.38 4.82 2.33
CA PRO A 519 35.39 5.29 3.23
C PRO A 519 35.80 6.75 2.95
N TYR A 520 36.50 7.35 3.88
CA TYR A 520 37.16 8.63 3.67
C TYR A 520 38.29 8.49 2.66
N PHE A 521 38.33 9.39 1.70
CA PHE A 521 39.38 9.35 0.66
C PHE A 521 40.80 9.56 1.21
N GLY A 522 40.92 10.43 2.18
CA GLY A 522 42.19 10.82 2.79
C GLY A 522 42.52 12.31 2.58
N ASP A 523 43.54 12.82 3.30
CA ASP A 523 43.97 14.22 3.25
C ASP A 523 44.88 14.45 2.04
N LEU A 524 44.34 15.01 0.96
CA LEU A 524 45.05 15.24 -0.31
C LEU A 524 46.34 16.02 -0.14
N LYS A 525 46.37 16.99 0.76
CA LYS A 525 47.60 17.77 1.07
C LYS A 525 48.80 16.93 1.50
N THR A 526 48.53 15.71 1.98
CA THR A 526 49.59 14.73 2.37
C THR A 526 49.99 13.79 1.25
N MET A 527 49.26 13.77 0.17
CA MET A 527 49.44 12.84 -0.96
C MET A 527 50.32 13.47 -2.06
N THR A 528 51.06 12.64 -2.75
CA THR A 528 51.63 12.98 -4.06
C THR A 528 50.57 12.83 -5.15
N TYR A 529 50.80 13.38 -6.33
CA TYR A 529 49.87 13.24 -7.45
C TYR A 529 49.72 11.77 -7.87
N LEU A 530 50.78 10.98 -7.77
CA LEU A 530 50.71 9.55 -8.06
C LEU A 530 49.87 8.80 -6.99
N GLU A 531 50.07 9.10 -5.69
CA GLU A 531 49.29 8.54 -4.60
C GLU A 531 47.81 8.92 -4.73
N TRP A 532 47.49 10.15 -5.18
CA TRP A 532 46.14 10.57 -5.45
C TRP A 532 45.45 9.74 -6.55
N ALA A 533 46.12 9.56 -7.70
CA ALA A 533 45.62 8.71 -8.78
C ALA A 533 45.43 7.26 -8.33
N GLN A 534 46.41 6.69 -7.59
CA GLN A 534 46.32 5.34 -7.07
C GLN A 534 45.13 5.19 -6.11
N ARG A 535 45.00 6.10 -5.15
CA ARG A 535 43.89 6.07 -4.19
C ARG A 535 42.52 6.14 -4.86
N PHE A 536 42.39 6.93 -5.93
CA PHE A 536 41.15 6.99 -6.71
C PHE A 536 40.85 5.66 -7.37
N ALA A 537 41.84 5.05 -8.04
CA ALA A 537 41.69 3.76 -8.68
C ALA A 537 41.34 2.65 -7.66
N ASP A 538 42.02 2.62 -6.53
CA ASP A 538 41.83 1.60 -5.48
C ASP A 538 40.37 1.65 -4.89
N LEU A 539 39.78 2.84 -4.83
CA LEU A 539 38.44 2.99 -4.26
C LEU A 539 37.30 2.88 -5.28
N ALA A 540 37.55 3.21 -6.55
CA ALA A 540 36.51 3.32 -7.55
C ALA A 540 36.52 2.19 -8.60
N PHE A 541 37.63 1.45 -8.75
CA PHE A 541 37.70 0.35 -9.71
C PHE A 541 37.44 -1.02 -9.00
N PRO A 542 36.75 -1.97 -9.68
CA PRO A 542 36.10 -1.86 -10.99
C PRO A 542 34.93 -0.87 -10.98
N TRP A 543 34.80 -0.14 -12.09
CA TRP A 543 33.83 0.93 -12.23
C TRP A 543 32.40 0.40 -12.15
N VAL A 544 31.57 1.01 -11.33
CA VAL A 544 30.15 0.70 -11.25
C VAL A 544 29.41 1.21 -12.48
N ASP A 545 29.81 2.40 -12.96
CA ASP A 545 29.40 2.93 -14.24
C ASP A 545 30.55 3.66 -14.93
N GLU A 546 30.39 3.93 -16.20
CA GLU A 546 31.37 4.56 -17.06
C GLU A 546 31.75 5.99 -16.61
N THR A 547 30.88 6.69 -15.90
CA THR A 547 31.18 8.06 -15.42
C THR A 547 32.33 8.07 -14.42
N TYR A 548 32.59 6.97 -13.74
CA TYR A 548 33.72 6.86 -12.81
C TYR A 548 35.04 6.78 -13.57
N ALA A 549 35.08 6.11 -14.69
CA ALA A 549 36.24 6.10 -15.57
C ALA A 549 36.50 7.48 -16.23
N ASP A 550 35.44 8.20 -16.61
CA ASP A 550 35.56 9.58 -17.11
C ASP A 550 36.14 10.53 -16.08
N ARG A 551 35.73 10.44 -14.81
CA ARG A 551 36.32 11.22 -13.72
C ARG A 551 37.78 10.88 -13.50
N PHE A 552 38.13 9.59 -13.60
CA PHE A 552 39.51 9.16 -13.48
C PHE A 552 40.36 9.71 -14.66
N LEU A 553 39.84 9.69 -15.89
CA LEU A 553 40.48 10.32 -17.03
C LEU A 553 40.77 11.80 -16.79
N HIS A 554 39.75 12.56 -16.33
CA HIS A 554 39.90 13.97 -15.99
C HIS A 554 40.91 14.20 -14.87
N LEU A 555 40.96 13.32 -13.86
CA LEU A 555 41.97 13.37 -12.83
C LEU A 555 43.39 13.19 -13.40
N LEU A 556 43.63 12.19 -14.26
CA LEU A 556 44.93 11.95 -14.84
C LEU A 556 45.39 13.13 -15.75
N GLN A 557 44.48 13.64 -16.57
CA GLN A 557 44.74 14.83 -17.40
C GLN A 557 45.08 16.07 -16.56
N ARG A 558 44.42 16.23 -15.40
CA ARG A 558 44.70 17.29 -14.44
C ARG A 558 46.11 17.12 -13.84
N ILE A 559 46.49 15.89 -13.50
CA ILE A 559 47.84 15.59 -13.00
C ILE A 559 48.90 15.89 -14.05
N GLU A 560 48.66 15.51 -15.30
CA GLU A 560 49.58 15.82 -16.43
C GLU A 560 49.81 17.35 -16.54
N ALA A 561 48.72 18.13 -16.51
CA ALA A 561 48.84 19.60 -16.55
C ALA A 561 49.70 20.14 -15.41
N ARG A 562 49.66 19.56 -14.24
CA ARG A 562 50.48 19.97 -13.08
C ARG A 562 51.93 19.61 -13.22
N VAL A 563 52.21 18.36 -13.62
CA VAL A 563 53.57 17.86 -13.72
C VAL A 563 54.32 18.42 -14.92
N THR A 564 53.62 18.79 -15.99
CA THR A 564 54.21 19.49 -17.18
C THR A 564 54.31 21.00 -17.00
N LYS A 565 53.62 21.58 -15.99
CA LYS A 565 53.44 23.04 -15.76
C LYS A 565 52.79 23.76 -16.92
N GLN A 566 51.96 23.08 -17.71
CA GLN A 566 51.22 23.59 -18.83
C GLN A 566 49.73 23.63 -18.51
N GLU A 567 48.99 24.49 -19.20
CA GLU A 567 47.54 24.48 -19.12
C GLU A 567 46.97 23.24 -19.80
N SER A 568 45.83 22.77 -19.32
CA SER A 568 45.14 21.65 -19.97
C SER A 568 44.75 22.03 -21.40
N GLY A 569 45.15 21.23 -22.37
CA GLY A 569 44.96 21.48 -23.79
C GLY A 569 46.15 22.15 -24.50
N GLU A 570 47.18 22.58 -23.76
CA GLU A 570 48.44 23.11 -24.35
C GLU A 570 49.47 22.01 -24.66
N PHE A 571 49.17 20.78 -24.23
CA PHE A 571 50.01 19.61 -24.49
C PHE A 571 49.13 18.44 -24.93
N GLU A 572 49.75 17.49 -25.64
CA GLU A 572 49.08 16.25 -26.02
C GLU A 572 49.06 15.30 -24.80
N SER A 573 47.85 15.02 -24.28
CA SER A 573 47.69 14.11 -23.15
C SER A 573 48.07 12.69 -23.50
N LEU A 574 48.65 11.97 -22.55
CA LEU A 574 48.85 10.52 -22.61
C LEU A 574 47.55 9.75 -22.71
N PHE A 575 46.43 10.38 -22.25
CA PHE A 575 45.09 9.80 -22.13
C PHE A 575 44.12 10.66 -22.90
N ALA A 576 43.80 10.22 -24.14
CA ALA A 576 42.93 10.98 -25.03
C ALA A 576 41.44 10.73 -24.77
N SER A 577 41.12 9.55 -24.27
CA SER A 577 39.73 9.07 -24.11
C SER A 577 39.59 8.12 -22.90
N ARG A 578 38.35 7.86 -22.54
CA ARG A 578 37.99 6.87 -21.50
C ARG A 578 38.61 5.50 -21.79
N ALA A 579 38.68 5.07 -23.03
CA ALA A 579 39.26 3.78 -23.42
C ALA A 579 40.71 3.60 -22.95
N ASP A 580 41.45 4.69 -22.75
CA ASP A 580 42.84 4.66 -22.28
C ASP A 580 42.99 4.30 -20.80
N VAL A 581 41.89 4.37 -20.02
CA VAL A 581 41.91 4.23 -18.57
C VAL A 581 40.90 3.22 -18.03
N GLU A 582 39.87 2.89 -18.81
CA GLU A 582 38.67 2.16 -18.39
C GLU A 582 39.01 0.69 -18.00
N SER A 583 39.79 -0.02 -18.82
CA SER A 583 40.01 -1.45 -18.60
C SER A 583 41.08 -1.75 -17.57
N ASP A 584 42.09 -0.88 -17.42
CA ASP A 584 43.20 -1.08 -16.49
C ASP A 584 43.73 0.28 -15.98
N PRO A 585 43.15 0.81 -14.91
CA PRO A 585 43.61 2.07 -14.31
C PRO A 585 45.03 1.99 -13.76
N ASN A 586 45.48 0.81 -13.34
CA ASN A 586 46.85 0.63 -12.84
C ASN A 586 47.87 0.74 -13.96
N ALA A 587 47.58 0.19 -15.12
CA ALA A 587 48.43 0.37 -16.32
C ALA A 587 48.48 1.85 -16.73
N ALA A 588 47.38 2.57 -16.65
CA ALA A 588 47.34 4.02 -16.90
C ALA A 588 48.20 4.81 -15.89
N ILE A 589 48.11 4.47 -14.58
CA ILE A 589 48.97 5.05 -13.55
C ILE A 589 50.46 4.75 -13.78
N ALA A 590 50.79 3.51 -14.16
CA ALA A 590 52.18 3.15 -14.51
C ALA A 590 52.70 3.91 -15.73
N LYS A 591 51.84 4.12 -16.73
CA LYS A 591 52.15 4.96 -17.91
C LYS A 591 52.41 6.42 -17.53
N LEU A 592 51.58 6.97 -16.65
CA LEU A 592 51.75 8.32 -16.09
C LEU A 592 53.08 8.45 -15.35
N GLN A 593 53.38 7.51 -14.44
CA GLN A 593 54.62 7.50 -13.69
C GLN A 593 55.87 7.37 -14.57
N ALA A 594 55.80 6.56 -15.61
CA ALA A 594 56.94 6.36 -16.54
C ALA A 594 57.22 7.63 -17.34
N ALA A 595 56.17 8.36 -17.79
CA ALA A 595 56.31 9.59 -18.53
C ALA A 595 56.66 10.78 -17.62
N TYR A 596 56.14 10.80 -16.40
CA TYR A 596 56.33 11.91 -15.45
C TYR A 596 56.72 11.39 -14.06
N PRO A 597 57.98 10.93 -13.84
CA PRO A 597 58.44 10.40 -12.55
C PRO A 597 58.21 11.38 -11.38
N GLN A 598 58.29 12.71 -11.63
CA GLN A 598 58.05 13.76 -10.65
C GLN A 598 56.64 13.71 -10.05
N ALA A 599 55.67 13.02 -10.65
CA ALA A 599 54.34 12.83 -10.07
C ALA A 599 54.39 12.08 -8.73
N ALA A 600 55.41 11.22 -8.52
CA ALA A 600 55.64 10.49 -7.27
C ALA A 600 56.26 11.37 -6.15
N GLU A 601 56.74 12.59 -6.49
CA GLU A 601 57.44 13.44 -5.55
C GLU A 601 56.61 14.72 -5.23
N LEU A 602 55.91 15.24 -6.21
CA LEU A 602 55.13 16.47 -6.09
C LEU A 602 53.86 16.20 -5.27
N LYS A 603 53.69 17.01 -4.23
CA LYS A 603 52.46 17.01 -3.42
C LYS A 603 51.29 17.70 -4.12
N VAL A 604 50.09 17.24 -3.87
CA VAL A 604 48.85 17.84 -4.37
C VAL A 604 48.80 19.31 -3.86
N THR A 605 48.52 20.22 -4.78
CA THR A 605 48.43 21.65 -4.45
C THR A 605 47.08 21.98 -3.79
N PRO A 606 46.97 23.05 -2.99
CA PRO A 606 45.69 23.50 -2.42
C PRO A 606 44.62 23.80 -3.46
N MET A 607 44.99 24.20 -4.67
CA MET A 607 44.04 24.41 -5.76
C MET A 607 43.43 23.11 -6.27
N ASP A 608 44.24 22.06 -6.33
CA ASP A 608 43.77 20.72 -6.78
C ASP A 608 43.00 20.02 -5.66
N GLU A 609 43.39 20.26 -4.38
CA GLU A 609 42.58 19.84 -3.23
C GLU A 609 41.16 20.46 -3.29
N ALA A 610 41.04 21.76 -3.56
CA ALA A 610 39.76 22.44 -3.71
C ALA A 610 38.98 22.02 -4.96
N TRP A 611 39.66 21.60 -6.02
CA TRP A 611 39.05 21.15 -7.26
C TRP A 611 38.45 19.72 -7.13
N PHE A 612 39.03 18.86 -6.32
CA PHE A 612 38.62 17.48 -6.23
C PHE A 612 37.14 17.28 -5.81
N PRO A 613 36.61 17.98 -4.81
CA PRO A 613 35.17 17.92 -4.51
C PRO A 613 34.29 18.36 -5.69
N VAL A 614 34.77 19.30 -6.53
CA VAL A 614 34.05 19.75 -7.73
C VAL A 614 33.98 18.63 -8.74
N LEU A 615 35.08 17.93 -9.02
CA LEU A 615 35.11 16.74 -9.87
C LEU A 615 34.13 15.68 -9.37
N VAL A 616 34.08 15.44 -8.08
CA VAL A 616 33.18 14.44 -7.48
C VAL A 616 31.71 14.84 -7.62
N ARG A 617 31.40 16.15 -7.56
CA ARG A 617 30.02 16.68 -7.70
C ARG A 617 29.52 16.78 -9.14
N GLU A 618 30.40 16.90 -10.11
CA GLU A 618 30.06 17.21 -11.51
C GLU A 618 29.10 16.20 -12.13
N TYR A 619 29.15 14.97 -11.67
CA TYR A 619 28.38 13.86 -12.24
C TYR A 619 27.15 13.54 -11.39
N PRO A 620 26.09 12.97 -11.99
CA PRO A 620 24.84 12.63 -11.30
C PRO A 620 25.04 11.66 -10.12
N LYS A 621 25.98 10.71 -10.27
CA LYS A 621 26.33 9.76 -9.18
C LYS A 621 27.60 10.22 -8.46
N PRO A 622 27.59 10.36 -7.13
CA PRO A 622 28.80 10.61 -6.35
C PRO A 622 29.73 9.39 -6.37
N MET A 623 31.01 9.65 -6.07
CA MET A 623 32.01 8.59 -5.99
C MET A 623 31.79 7.67 -4.76
N PRO A 624 32.28 6.41 -4.80
CA PRO A 624 32.17 5.44 -3.70
C PRO A 624 33.13 5.75 -2.54
N PHE A 625 33.33 7.01 -2.21
CA PHE A 625 34.14 7.51 -1.12
C PHE A 625 33.70 8.93 -0.70
N VAL A 626 34.03 9.33 0.50
CA VAL A 626 33.84 10.69 1.00
C VAL A 626 35.09 11.53 0.64
N PRO A 627 35.00 12.53 -0.24
CA PRO A 627 36.15 13.27 -0.72
C PRO A 627 36.75 14.23 0.30
N VAL A 628 35.90 14.76 1.18
CA VAL A 628 36.25 15.80 2.15
C VAL A 628 35.34 15.71 3.37
N ILE A 629 35.88 16.03 4.53
CA ILE A 629 35.09 16.20 5.78
C ILE A 629 34.80 17.68 5.94
N ASP A 630 33.59 18.09 5.59
CA ASP A 630 33.10 19.46 5.64
C ASP A 630 31.63 19.53 6.08
N ASN A 631 31.00 20.70 5.95
CA ASN A 631 29.58 20.87 6.30
C ASN A 631 28.59 20.12 5.42
N ASP A 632 29.03 19.56 4.30
CA ASP A 632 28.24 18.71 3.42
C ASP A 632 28.46 17.21 3.68
N LEU A 633 29.13 16.85 4.78
CA LEU A 633 29.57 15.47 5.09
C LEU A 633 28.44 14.44 4.99
N LEU A 634 27.27 14.74 5.53
CA LEU A 634 26.11 13.83 5.47
C LEU A 634 25.64 13.62 4.02
N ARG A 635 25.70 14.66 3.21
CA ARG A 635 25.36 14.60 1.77
C ARG A 635 26.40 13.78 1.01
N TRP A 636 27.70 14.02 1.26
CA TRP A 636 28.77 13.24 0.64
C TRP A 636 28.62 11.76 0.93
N TRP A 637 28.37 11.42 2.19
CA TRP A 637 28.25 10.04 2.61
C TRP A 637 26.91 9.41 2.18
N GLY A 638 25.80 10.14 2.29
CA GLY A 638 24.44 9.61 2.10
C GLY A 638 24.01 9.40 0.66
N GLN A 639 24.68 10.03 -0.32
CA GLN A 639 24.29 9.90 -1.73
C GLN A 639 24.82 8.59 -2.33
N ASP A 640 23.92 7.92 -3.07
CA ASP A 640 24.25 6.80 -3.95
C ASP A 640 25.12 5.69 -3.33
N GLN A 641 24.62 5.08 -2.25
CA GLN A 641 25.32 3.98 -1.57
C GLN A 641 24.66 2.61 -1.80
N LEU A 642 23.47 2.56 -2.37
CA LEU A 642 22.62 1.38 -2.32
C LEU A 642 23.15 0.25 -3.19
N TRP A 643 23.78 0.55 -4.33
CA TRP A 643 24.40 -0.42 -5.21
C TRP A 643 25.52 -1.23 -4.56
N GLN A 644 26.16 -0.70 -3.50
CA GLN A 644 27.22 -1.41 -2.79
C GLN A 644 26.72 -2.66 -2.08
N SER A 645 25.42 -2.75 -1.78
CA SER A 645 24.79 -3.96 -1.24
C SER A 645 24.73 -5.12 -2.23
N GLU A 646 24.97 -4.86 -3.51
CA GLU A 646 25.03 -5.83 -4.59
C GLU A 646 26.46 -6.29 -4.88
N ASP A 647 27.44 -5.53 -4.43
CA ASP A 647 28.86 -5.76 -4.71
C ASP A 647 29.48 -6.63 -3.61
N SER A 648 29.81 -7.87 -3.95
CA SER A 648 30.41 -8.85 -3.04
C SER A 648 31.80 -8.46 -2.50
N ARG A 649 32.43 -7.39 -2.99
CA ARG A 649 33.66 -6.83 -2.39
C ARG A 649 33.40 -6.21 -1.01
N TYR A 650 32.17 -5.82 -0.73
CA TYR A 650 31.81 -5.17 0.53
C TYR A 650 31.06 -6.14 1.45
N SER A 651 31.42 -6.15 2.72
CA SER A 651 30.71 -6.95 3.71
C SER A 651 29.31 -6.39 3.98
N ALA A 652 28.38 -7.23 4.36
CA ALA A 652 27.04 -6.81 4.72
C ALA A 652 26.99 -5.80 5.88
N ASP A 653 28.00 -5.84 6.81
CA ASP A 653 28.09 -4.85 7.89
C ASP A 653 28.47 -3.46 7.39
N SER A 654 29.18 -3.36 6.26
CA SER A 654 29.71 -2.09 5.73
C SER A 654 28.76 -1.36 4.78
N VAL A 655 27.74 -2.05 4.23
CA VAL A 655 26.86 -1.50 3.20
C VAL A 655 25.52 -1.02 3.78
N ARG A 656 24.87 -0.11 3.05
CA ARG A 656 23.54 0.37 3.38
C ARG A 656 22.49 -0.61 2.89
N ILE A 657 21.61 -1.04 3.80
CA ILE A 657 20.50 -1.96 3.51
C ILE A 657 19.23 -1.36 4.09
N ILE A 658 18.14 -1.34 3.33
CA ILE A 658 16.95 -0.53 3.64
C ILE A 658 15.68 -1.39 3.71
N PRO A 659 15.52 -2.26 4.72
CA PRO A 659 14.31 -3.02 4.92
C PRO A 659 13.26 -2.23 5.69
N GLY A 660 11.98 -2.61 5.53
CA GLY A 660 10.91 -2.18 6.45
C GLY A 660 10.98 -2.92 7.78
N PRO A 661 10.73 -2.25 8.89
CA PRO A 661 10.95 -2.82 10.23
C PRO A 661 10.03 -4.00 10.57
N ILE A 662 8.85 -4.06 9.97
CA ILE A 662 7.88 -5.15 10.16
C ILE A 662 8.11 -6.24 9.12
N SER A 663 8.25 -5.87 7.86
CA SER A 663 8.28 -6.84 6.75
C SER A 663 9.54 -7.69 6.72
N VAL A 664 10.67 -7.22 7.26
CA VAL A 664 11.90 -8.00 7.35
C VAL A 664 11.74 -9.25 8.24
N ALA A 665 10.83 -9.20 9.22
CA ALA A 665 10.52 -10.36 10.06
C ALA A 665 9.90 -11.54 9.28
N GLY A 666 9.31 -11.28 8.11
CA GLY A 666 8.73 -12.29 7.22
C GLY A 666 9.76 -12.96 6.29
N ILE A 667 11.01 -12.49 6.27
CA ILE A 667 12.07 -13.06 5.44
C ILE A 667 12.72 -14.22 6.20
N THR A 668 12.60 -15.42 5.66
CA THR A 668 13.10 -16.65 6.32
C THR A 668 14.16 -17.40 5.52
N THR A 669 14.25 -17.16 4.23
CA THR A 669 15.15 -17.84 3.30
C THR A 669 15.78 -16.87 2.30
N ILE A 670 16.88 -17.25 1.70
CA ILE A 670 17.51 -16.53 0.60
C ILE A 670 17.30 -17.28 -0.71
N ASP A 671 17.40 -16.55 -1.82
CA ASP A 671 17.42 -17.10 -3.18
C ASP A 671 16.16 -17.92 -3.58
N GLU A 672 15.03 -17.62 -2.96
CA GLU A 672 13.73 -18.06 -3.50
C GLU A 672 13.38 -17.25 -4.76
N PRO A 673 12.77 -17.86 -5.78
CA PRO A 673 12.25 -17.11 -6.91
C PRO A 673 11.23 -16.05 -6.45
N VAL A 674 11.30 -14.84 -6.99
CA VAL A 674 10.35 -13.77 -6.66
C VAL A 674 8.91 -14.19 -6.94
N ALA A 675 8.69 -15.00 -7.98
CA ALA A 675 7.40 -15.59 -8.32
C ALA A 675 6.81 -16.45 -7.18
N ASP A 676 7.65 -17.24 -6.49
CA ASP A 676 7.21 -18.09 -5.37
C ASP A 676 6.88 -17.25 -4.14
N ILE A 677 7.68 -16.21 -3.88
CA ILE A 677 7.42 -15.29 -2.77
C ILE A 677 6.08 -14.59 -2.96
N LEU A 678 5.86 -13.94 -4.11
CA LEU A 678 4.61 -13.25 -4.41
C LEU A 678 3.43 -14.22 -4.53
N GLY A 679 3.69 -15.43 -5.05
CA GLY A 679 2.72 -16.51 -5.17
C GLY A 679 2.14 -16.96 -3.82
N ARG A 680 2.93 -16.94 -2.75
CA ARG A 680 2.41 -17.23 -1.40
C ARG A 680 1.37 -16.21 -0.93
N PHE A 681 1.57 -14.92 -1.27
CA PHE A 681 0.57 -13.89 -0.95
C PHE A 681 -0.72 -14.12 -1.72
N GLU A 682 -0.65 -14.38 -3.03
CA GLU A 682 -1.83 -14.69 -3.84
C GLU A 682 -2.55 -15.95 -3.35
N GLN A 683 -1.81 -17.02 -3.03
CA GLN A 683 -2.39 -18.27 -2.53
C GLN A 683 -3.11 -18.09 -1.19
N ALA A 684 -2.56 -17.27 -0.29
CA ALA A 684 -3.22 -16.95 0.98
C ALA A 684 -4.54 -16.21 0.76
N MET A 685 -4.57 -15.28 -0.21
CA MET A 685 -5.78 -14.57 -0.60
C MET A 685 -6.82 -15.53 -1.20
N VAL A 686 -6.41 -16.36 -2.15
CA VAL A 686 -7.29 -17.38 -2.75
C VAL A 686 -7.89 -18.28 -1.67
N LYS A 687 -7.04 -18.79 -0.77
CA LYS A 687 -7.50 -19.65 0.33
C LYS A 687 -8.50 -18.94 1.25
N ARG A 688 -8.28 -17.66 1.57
CA ARG A 688 -9.15 -16.89 2.44
C ARG A 688 -10.50 -16.62 1.78
N VAL A 689 -10.50 -16.11 0.57
CA VAL A 689 -11.70 -15.79 -0.20
C VAL A 689 -12.51 -17.07 -0.50
N SER A 690 -11.84 -18.17 -0.86
CA SER A 690 -12.53 -19.46 -1.09
C SER A 690 -13.15 -20.02 0.20
N ALA A 691 -12.53 -19.83 1.35
CA ALA A 691 -13.09 -20.28 2.62
C ALA A 691 -14.35 -19.51 3.01
N ASP A 692 -14.35 -18.21 2.76
CA ASP A 692 -15.50 -17.33 3.02
C ASP A 692 -16.66 -17.66 2.08
N SER A 693 -16.38 -17.85 0.80
CA SER A 693 -17.34 -18.31 -0.21
C SER A 693 -17.96 -19.65 0.19
N LEU A 694 -17.12 -20.62 0.55
CA LEU A 694 -17.59 -21.95 0.97
C LEU A 694 -18.42 -21.90 2.26
N ALA A 695 -18.12 -20.99 3.20
CA ALA A 695 -18.90 -20.81 4.40
C ALA A 695 -20.27 -20.17 4.12
N ALA A 696 -20.31 -19.18 3.23
CA ALA A 696 -21.55 -18.56 2.75
C ALA A 696 -22.40 -19.58 1.99
N ASP A 697 -21.79 -20.37 1.11
CA ASP A 697 -22.45 -21.44 0.37
C ASP A 697 -23.05 -22.49 1.32
N LYS A 698 -22.30 -22.94 2.33
CA LYS A 698 -22.84 -23.90 3.33
C LYS A 698 -24.03 -23.35 4.11
N ALA A 699 -24.02 -22.05 4.45
CA ALA A 699 -25.15 -21.42 5.12
C ALA A 699 -26.37 -21.33 4.20
N ALA A 700 -26.15 -20.91 2.96
CA ALA A 700 -27.18 -20.87 1.93
C ALA A 700 -27.73 -22.27 1.59
N PHE A 701 -26.88 -23.30 1.58
CA PHE A 701 -27.29 -24.68 1.37
C PHE A 701 -28.10 -25.25 2.54
N ALA A 702 -27.83 -24.85 3.79
CA ALA A 702 -28.64 -25.23 4.92
C ALA A 702 -30.07 -24.67 4.80
N GLU A 703 -30.23 -23.49 4.28
CA GLU A 703 -31.55 -22.89 3.97
C GLU A 703 -32.21 -23.56 2.76
N LEU A 704 -31.43 -23.93 1.76
CA LEU A 704 -31.91 -24.62 0.54
C LEU A 704 -32.34 -26.06 0.80
N GLY A 705 -31.75 -26.73 1.80
CA GLY A 705 -32.16 -28.08 2.23
C GLY A 705 -33.62 -28.20 2.69
N ALA A 706 -34.29 -27.05 2.91
CA ALA A 706 -35.71 -26.95 3.19
C ALA A 706 -36.59 -26.70 1.95
N ALA A 707 -36.00 -26.61 0.75
CA ALA A 707 -36.77 -26.40 -0.47
C ALA A 707 -37.59 -27.65 -0.83
N THR A 708 -38.87 -27.48 -1.09
CA THR A 708 -39.82 -28.58 -1.37
C THR A 708 -39.94 -28.91 -2.85
N SER A 709 -39.33 -28.07 -3.71
CA SER A 709 -39.30 -28.31 -5.18
C SER A 709 -38.01 -27.77 -5.79
N ALA A 710 -37.65 -28.28 -6.97
CA ALA A 710 -36.52 -27.78 -7.77
C ALA A 710 -36.65 -26.27 -8.09
N GLU A 711 -37.87 -25.85 -8.35
CA GLU A 711 -38.23 -24.47 -8.64
C GLU A 711 -38.00 -23.57 -7.42
N GLU A 712 -38.42 -24.01 -6.22
CA GLU A 712 -38.16 -23.30 -4.97
C GLU A 712 -36.67 -23.26 -4.65
N PHE A 713 -35.95 -24.34 -4.90
CA PHE A 713 -34.51 -24.42 -4.74
C PHE A 713 -33.80 -23.44 -5.64
N ILE A 714 -34.13 -23.41 -6.93
CA ILE A 714 -33.50 -22.47 -7.88
C ILE A 714 -33.79 -21.02 -7.51
N ARG A 715 -35.01 -20.68 -7.09
CA ARG A 715 -35.39 -19.36 -6.64
C ARG A 715 -34.62 -18.88 -5.40
N LYS A 716 -34.28 -19.81 -4.51
CA LYS A 716 -33.55 -19.56 -3.27
C LYS A 716 -32.04 -19.65 -3.45
N SER A 717 -31.54 -20.14 -4.60
CA SER A 717 -30.12 -20.28 -4.85
C SER A 717 -29.45 -18.90 -4.95
N PRO A 718 -28.44 -18.61 -4.12
CA PRO A 718 -27.73 -17.34 -4.18
C PRO A 718 -26.90 -17.16 -5.44
N ASN A 719 -26.62 -18.23 -6.16
CA ASN A 719 -25.80 -18.24 -7.37
C ASN A 719 -26.59 -18.10 -8.66
N ILE A 720 -27.90 -17.92 -8.56
CA ILE A 720 -28.79 -17.75 -9.73
C ILE A 720 -29.49 -16.41 -9.63
N SER A 721 -29.19 -15.55 -10.58
CA SER A 721 -29.91 -14.31 -10.77
C SER A 721 -30.97 -14.49 -11.85
N TRP A 722 -32.16 -14.04 -11.54
CA TRP A 722 -33.29 -14.13 -12.43
C TRP A 722 -33.38 -12.89 -13.31
N VAL A 723 -33.36 -13.10 -14.59
CA VAL A 723 -33.63 -12.09 -15.60
C VAL A 723 -35.04 -12.32 -16.12
N GLY A 724 -36.00 -11.47 -15.75
CA GLY A 724 -37.40 -11.65 -16.09
C GLY A 724 -38.24 -12.31 -14.99
N HIS A 725 -39.42 -12.80 -15.35
CA HIS A 725 -40.37 -13.39 -14.40
C HIS A 725 -40.45 -14.92 -14.58
N LEU A 726 -40.27 -15.64 -13.48
CA LEU A 726 -40.56 -17.06 -13.41
C LEU A 726 -42.06 -17.26 -13.30
N MET A 727 -42.65 -18.01 -14.20
CA MET A 727 -44.06 -18.32 -14.13
C MET A 727 -44.36 -19.51 -13.21
N ALA A 728 -45.56 -19.50 -12.65
CA ALA A 728 -46.03 -20.51 -11.68
C ALA A 728 -46.17 -21.93 -12.26
N ASN A 729 -46.07 -22.10 -13.57
CA ASN A 729 -46.15 -23.38 -14.24
C ASN A 729 -44.73 -23.82 -14.64
N PRO A 730 -44.36 -25.10 -14.65
CA PRO A 730 -43.03 -25.54 -14.98
C PRO A 730 -42.45 -25.02 -16.28
N ALA A 731 -43.31 -24.53 -17.17
CA ALA A 731 -42.83 -23.75 -18.30
C ALA A 731 -43.01 -22.29 -18.00
N PHE A 732 -42.52 -21.38 -17.99
CA PHE A 732 -42.06 -20.18 -17.56
C PHE A 732 -42.54 -18.99 -18.25
N GLY A 733 -42.12 -18.01 -17.69
CA GLY A 733 -42.68 -16.82 -17.93
C GLY A 733 -42.06 -15.97 -19.00
N THR A 734 -42.84 -15.06 -19.52
CA THR A 734 -42.33 -13.95 -20.27
C THR A 734 -42.37 -12.70 -19.41
N ALA A 735 -41.26 -12.04 -19.25
CA ALA A 735 -41.27 -10.67 -18.84
C ALA A 735 -41.47 -9.84 -20.12
N ASN A 736 -42.58 -9.17 -20.24
CA ASN A 736 -42.88 -8.31 -21.39
C ASN A 736 -42.82 -8.97 -22.77
N GLY A 737 -42.91 -10.30 -22.85
CA GLY A 737 -42.94 -11.03 -24.10
C GLY A 737 -41.60 -11.39 -24.70
N ASP A 738 -40.49 -11.02 -24.10
CA ASP A 738 -39.17 -11.15 -24.72
C ASP A 738 -38.25 -12.19 -24.06
N GLU A 739 -38.55 -12.64 -22.83
CA GLU A 739 -37.77 -13.61 -22.09
C GLU A 739 -38.60 -14.72 -21.49
N HIS A 740 -38.17 -15.98 -21.70
CA HIS A 740 -38.84 -17.17 -21.22
C HIS A 740 -37.89 -18.02 -20.41
N TYR A 741 -38.35 -18.59 -19.32
CA TYR A 741 -37.59 -19.51 -18.48
C TYR A 741 -38.30 -20.81 -18.29
N GLU A 742 -37.57 -21.90 -18.48
CA GLU A 742 -38.07 -23.26 -18.22
C GLU A 742 -37.08 -24.04 -17.37
N ILE A 743 -37.58 -24.74 -16.37
CA ILE A 743 -36.81 -25.68 -15.58
C ILE A 743 -37.27 -27.06 -15.95
N ARG A 744 -36.39 -27.84 -16.54
CA ARG A 744 -36.73 -29.20 -17.02
C ARG A 744 -35.86 -30.23 -16.33
N LYS A 745 -36.49 -31.21 -15.73
CA LYS A 745 -35.79 -32.41 -15.22
C LYS A 745 -35.28 -33.23 -16.38
N VAL A 746 -33.98 -33.42 -16.53
CA VAL A 746 -33.35 -34.14 -17.63
C VAL A 746 -32.92 -35.55 -17.23
N GLY A 747 -32.83 -35.87 -15.94
CA GLY A 747 -32.44 -37.19 -15.50
C GLY A 747 -32.18 -37.33 -14.01
N THR A 748 -31.73 -38.52 -13.64
CA THR A 748 -31.27 -38.82 -12.28
C THR A 748 -30.03 -39.72 -12.43
N LYS A 749 -28.92 -39.30 -11.78
CA LYS A 749 -27.69 -40.07 -11.77
C LYS A 749 -27.31 -40.41 -10.33
N GLY A 750 -27.66 -41.65 -9.90
CA GLY A 750 -27.55 -42.00 -8.49
C GLY A 750 -28.65 -41.33 -7.65
N SER A 751 -28.24 -40.62 -6.62
CA SER A 751 -29.09 -39.74 -5.81
C SER A 751 -29.24 -38.33 -6.36
N VAL A 752 -28.51 -38.01 -7.43
CA VAL A 752 -28.46 -36.67 -8.02
C VAL A 752 -29.53 -36.49 -9.06
N GLU A 753 -30.42 -35.54 -8.85
CA GLU A 753 -31.38 -35.11 -9.87
C GLU A 753 -30.72 -34.05 -10.77
N GLN A 754 -30.86 -34.24 -12.06
CA GLN A 754 -30.33 -33.35 -13.08
C GLN A 754 -31.46 -32.54 -13.69
N TYR A 755 -31.28 -31.24 -13.71
CA TYR A 755 -32.20 -30.28 -14.31
C TYR A 755 -31.46 -29.41 -15.30
N ASP A 756 -32.16 -28.97 -16.35
CA ASP A 756 -31.71 -27.89 -17.21
C ASP A 756 -32.57 -26.67 -16.91
N LEU A 757 -31.94 -25.50 -16.75
CA LEU A 757 -32.57 -24.19 -16.78
C LEU A 757 -32.45 -23.67 -18.22
N ASP A 758 -33.54 -23.72 -18.96
CA ASP A 758 -33.60 -23.16 -20.31
C ASP A 758 -34.03 -21.71 -20.24
N ILE A 759 -33.20 -20.83 -20.78
CA ILE A 759 -33.47 -19.40 -20.92
C ILE A 759 -33.67 -19.14 -22.41
N HIS A 760 -34.87 -18.75 -22.78
CA HIS A 760 -35.20 -18.39 -24.17
C HIS A 760 -35.25 -16.85 -24.27
N LEU A 761 -34.32 -16.27 -24.99
CA LEU A 761 -34.30 -14.85 -25.26
C LEU A 761 -34.68 -14.62 -26.73
N ASP A 762 -35.87 -14.11 -26.96
CA ASP A 762 -36.34 -13.88 -28.33
C ASP A 762 -35.55 -12.75 -28.99
N THR A 763 -35.35 -11.67 -28.30
CA THR A 763 -34.57 -10.53 -28.83
C THR A 763 -34.11 -9.62 -27.71
N TYR A 764 -32.92 -9.10 -27.83
CA TYR A 764 -32.49 -8.00 -27.00
C TYR A 764 -31.87 -6.90 -27.84
N TRP A 765 -31.80 -5.70 -27.28
CA TRP A 765 -31.24 -4.54 -27.95
C TRP A 765 -29.93 -4.17 -27.28
N ASP A 766 -28.86 -4.11 -28.05
CA ASP A 766 -27.59 -3.57 -27.61
C ASP A 766 -27.44 -2.14 -28.09
N ASN A 767 -26.84 -1.30 -27.26
CA ASN A 767 -26.47 0.07 -27.62
C ASN A 767 -25.13 0.01 -28.32
N ASP A 768 -25.13 0.22 -29.62
CA ASP A 768 -23.91 0.38 -30.40
C ASP A 768 -23.15 1.61 -29.91
N PRO A 769 -21.80 1.55 -29.75
CA PRO A 769 -20.96 2.70 -29.42
C PRO A 769 -21.19 3.92 -30.31
N ASP A 770 -21.66 3.73 -31.52
CA ASP A 770 -21.99 4.82 -32.47
C ASP A 770 -23.43 5.35 -32.31
N GLY A 771 -24.13 4.99 -31.21
CA GLY A 771 -25.48 5.49 -30.89
C GLY A 771 -26.63 4.82 -31.64
N GLY A 772 -26.37 3.73 -32.34
CA GLY A 772 -27.36 2.85 -32.92
C GLY A 772 -27.93 1.83 -31.94
N LYS A 773 -29.07 1.23 -32.27
CA LYS A 773 -29.59 0.04 -31.58
C LYS A 773 -29.47 -1.16 -32.51
N SER A 774 -28.65 -2.13 -32.10
CA SER A 774 -28.56 -3.40 -32.81
C SER A 774 -29.48 -4.44 -32.16
N LYS A 775 -30.26 -5.13 -33.01
CA LYS A 775 -31.15 -6.19 -32.55
C LYS A 775 -30.40 -7.52 -32.62
N HIS A 776 -30.21 -8.17 -31.50
CA HIS A 776 -29.61 -9.51 -31.47
C HIS A 776 -30.67 -10.55 -31.11
N ALA A 777 -30.67 -11.67 -31.78
CA ALA A 777 -31.48 -12.81 -31.44
C ALA A 777 -30.58 -13.85 -30.75
N VAL A 778 -30.87 -14.12 -29.50
CA VAL A 778 -30.25 -15.22 -28.77
C VAL A 778 -31.31 -16.33 -28.70
N ARG A 779 -30.98 -17.47 -29.20
CA ARG A 779 -31.90 -18.58 -29.14
C ARG A 779 -31.68 -19.41 -27.89
N ASP A 780 -31.73 -20.26 -27.39
CA ASP A 780 -31.76 -21.06 -26.20
C ASP A 780 -30.44 -21.08 -25.45
N ILE A 781 -30.42 -20.62 -24.23
CA ILE A 781 -29.31 -20.79 -23.28
C ILE A 781 -29.74 -21.89 -22.31
N VAL A 782 -29.04 -23.02 -22.30
CA VAL A 782 -29.31 -24.13 -21.38
C VAL A 782 -28.24 -24.15 -20.31
N ILE A 783 -28.63 -23.98 -19.06
CA ILE A 783 -27.75 -24.07 -17.89
C ILE A 783 -28.02 -25.41 -17.21
N PRO A 784 -27.12 -26.40 -17.32
CA PRO A 784 -27.29 -27.66 -16.61
C PRO A 784 -27.11 -27.46 -15.10
N LEU A 785 -28.09 -27.99 -14.36
CA LEU A 785 -28.11 -27.96 -12.90
C LEU A 785 -28.07 -29.39 -12.36
N ASN A 786 -27.11 -29.65 -11.45
CA ASN A 786 -27.09 -30.94 -10.74
C ASN A 786 -27.59 -30.73 -9.31
N VAL A 787 -28.64 -31.42 -8.92
CA VAL A 787 -29.24 -31.41 -7.59
C VAL A 787 -28.90 -32.73 -6.90
N ASP A 788 -27.98 -32.67 -5.94
CA ASP A 788 -27.71 -33.83 -5.08
C ASP A 788 -28.54 -33.75 -3.81
N GLY A 789 -29.24 -34.80 -3.50
CA GLY A 789 -30.12 -34.82 -2.32
C GLY A 789 -29.30 -34.86 -1.02
N ALA A 790 -29.18 -33.79 -0.33
CA ALA A 790 -28.86 -33.60 1.06
C ALA A 790 -27.42 -33.23 1.51
N GLU A 791 -26.36 -33.49 0.75
CA GLU A 791 -25.00 -33.19 1.26
C GLU A 791 -24.04 -32.56 0.27
N SER A 792 -24.31 -32.38 -1.00
CA SER A 792 -23.44 -31.81 -2.00
C SER A 792 -24.06 -30.58 -2.65
N GLY A 793 -23.28 -29.51 -2.72
CA GLY A 793 -23.73 -28.26 -3.25
C GLY A 793 -24.03 -28.27 -4.74
N LEU A 794 -25.03 -27.50 -5.11
CA LEU A 794 -25.38 -27.22 -6.47
C LEU A 794 -24.55 -26.06 -6.95
N PHE A 795 -23.83 -26.30 -8.04
CA PHE A 795 -23.18 -25.20 -8.75
C PHE A 795 -23.76 -25.19 -10.19
N PRO A 796 -24.48 -24.15 -10.57
CA PRO A 796 -24.73 -23.92 -11.97
C PRO A 796 -23.39 -23.65 -12.64
N VAL A 797 -22.92 -24.58 -13.44
CA VAL A 797 -21.75 -24.33 -14.28
C VAL A 797 -22.23 -23.50 -15.45
N VAL A 798 -22.07 -22.20 -15.33
CA VAL A 798 -22.24 -21.24 -16.42
C VAL A 798 -21.00 -21.34 -17.30
N ASP A 799 -21.11 -21.99 -18.44
CA ASP A 799 -20.03 -22.01 -19.42
C ASP A 799 -19.99 -20.65 -20.11
N ARG A 800 -18.99 -19.82 -19.72
CA ARG A 800 -18.78 -18.49 -20.27
C ARG A 800 -18.73 -18.47 -21.79
N ASP A 801 -18.18 -19.52 -22.40
CA ASP A 801 -18.00 -19.59 -23.85
C ASP A 801 -19.33 -19.84 -24.61
N ARG A 802 -20.40 -20.19 -23.88
CA ARG A 802 -21.73 -20.40 -24.42
C ARG A 802 -22.70 -19.25 -24.24
N LEU A 803 -22.30 -18.27 -23.39
CA LEU A 803 -23.12 -17.09 -23.11
C LEU A 803 -22.61 -15.88 -23.90
N PRO A 804 -23.48 -15.12 -24.55
CA PRO A 804 -23.11 -13.79 -25.02
C PRO A 804 -22.56 -12.94 -23.87
N GLU A 805 -21.52 -12.19 -24.12
CA GLU A 805 -20.76 -11.42 -23.12
C GLU A 805 -21.66 -10.55 -22.22
N HIS A 806 -22.70 -9.91 -22.81
CA HIS A 806 -23.63 -9.08 -22.04
C HIS A 806 -24.55 -9.89 -21.13
N VAL A 807 -24.95 -11.12 -21.52
CA VAL A 807 -25.74 -12.01 -20.66
C VAL A 807 -24.86 -12.52 -19.53
N TYR A 808 -23.62 -12.87 -19.83
CA TYR A 808 -22.65 -13.27 -18.81
C TYR A 808 -22.39 -12.13 -17.82
N ARG A 809 -22.18 -10.89 -18.30
CA ARG A 809 -22.03 -9.72 -17.42
C ARG A 809 -23.26 -9.49 -16.57
N MET A 810 -24.44 -9.57 -17.14
CA MET A 810 -25.69 -9.39 -16.43
C MET A 810 -25.87 -10.44 -15.33
N LEU A 811 -25.52 -11.69 -15.60
CA LEU A 811 -25.53 -12.77 -14.61
C LEU A 811 -24.43 -12.60 -13.57
N ALA A 812 -23.24 -12.13 -13.96
CA ALA A 812 -22.13 -11.85 -13.06
C ALA A 812 -22.40 -10.66 -12.16
N ASP A 813 -22.97 -9.56 -12.69
CA ASP A 813 -23.29 -8.34 -11.94
C ASP A 813 -24.40 -8.55 -10.92
N THR A 814 -25.26 -9.54 -11.14
CA THR A 814 -26.36 -9.89 -10.23
C THR A 814 -25.99 -11.00 -9.24
N ALA A 815 -24.92 -11.76 -9.51
CA ALA A 815 -24.41 -12.80 -8.62
C ALA A 815 -23.29 -12.32 -7.67
N GLY A 816 -22.85 -11.05 -7.79
CA GLY A 816 -21.74 -10.43 -7.04
C GLY A 816 -22.07 -9.96 -5.64
#